data_ce1870f009e75f864135694c1a3b723f
#
_entry.id   ce1870f009e75f864135694c1a3b723f
#
_cell.length_a   1.000
_cell.length_b   1.000
_cell.length_c   1.000
_cell.angle_alpha   90.00
_cell.angle_beta   90.00
_cell.angle_gamma   90.00
#
_symmetry.space_group_name_H-M   'P 1'
#
loop_
_entity.id
_entity.type
_entity.pdbx_description
1 polymer ?
#
loop_
_entity_poly.entity_id
_entity_poly.type
_entity_poly.pdbx_seq_one_letter_code
_entity_poly.pdbx_strand_id
1 'polypeptide(L)'
;VEGGFRVFLEMSPHPVLTTSIEETAETVALGTLRRGEGTLDRVYRALGEAYAHGVSVDWRPAYPGARVVELPTYAFQHQHFWVTSPRDRTSVADRWRHRIDWSRLPEPEPEPEPEPAAVAEPGRWLVLGATGTTWTDSVVRALGEQAVQVPAEAPRAELAERLSVQAPADGVVLTPETPVEAATMLQALDDAGVATPIWIATRAAVAVDSADPRPWIDQAGVWGLGRVASWEYPTHWGGLVDLPQDLDESAVARLRSLLAEEKAENQVAIRSTGLYGRRLVRAAPEAPARAWTAEGTVLITGGTGGLGAEVACWAAGRGADHLILLSRRGPGAPGAEALREKCEQAGARVTFVAADVSDREQMAAVLDAHPVTSVFHLAASLDDGVLDRLTSDSFAAVAGAKVRGAQVLDELTRGRGLSAFVLFSSISGVFGVPGLGAYAAANAMLDALAVSRRAAGEQALAVAWGAWASEGLATHVVGDERLRRMGLTAMPAKAALAALEHALNRDDATIAVFDADWNRVPTHTRDGLGTLLHELPEARRPAAASRPDAADLRTQLTGLDAAQRTAKLRDVVRAEVADVLGHDDAAVIDPRRPFAELGFDSLTSVRLRNRLTQLTGLSMAVTAVFDFPTVTELGEHLAGRLGGDDFDAGKLLVRLESLLDEAGPDDVGTLLSGMEALLSSRRPQPLATGHFASSSDEEMFSFIDQDHA
;
A
#
# COMPACT_ATOMS: atom_id res chain seq x y z
N VAL A 1 -29.31 7.83 -62.49
CA VAL A 1 -28.06 8.45 -62.01
C VAL A 1 -27.98 9.90 -62.48
N GLU A 2 -28.13 10.15 -63.77
CA GLU A 2 -28.10 11.53 -64.32
C GLU A 2 -29.20 12.42 -63.72
N GLY A 3 -30.35 11.86 -63.28
CA GLY A 3 -31.43 12.55 -62.59
C GLY A 3 -31.20 12.76 -61.07
N GLY A 4 -30.04 12.45 -60.52
CA GLY A 4 -29.67 12.61 -59.10
C GLY A 4 -30.15 11.50 -58.18
N PHE A 5 -30.75 10.43 -58.69
CA PHE A 5 -31.16 9.27 -57.89
C PHE A 5 -29.94 8.42 -57.53
N ARG A 6 -29.80 8.07 -56.24
CA ARG A 6 -28.67 7.27 -55.69
C ARG A 6 -29.08 5.93 -55.10
N VAL A 7 -30.37 5.74 -54.79
CA VAL A 7 -30.91 4.49 -54.26
C VAL A 7 -32.00 3.99 -55.20
N PHE A 8 -31.92 2.76 -55.64
CA PHE A 8 -32.85 2.09 -56.53
C PHE A 8 -33.50 0.91 -55.80
N LEU A 9 -34.82 0.81 -55.88
CA LEU A 9 -35.55 -0.29 -55.27
C LEU A 9 -36.17 -1.15 -56.41
N GLU A 10 -35.71 -2.38 -56.52
CA GLU A 10 -36.28 -3.34 -57.44
C GLU A 10 -37.50 -4.01 -56.80
N MET A 11 -38.69 -3.68 -57.37
CA MET A 11 -39.97 -4.25 -56.92
C MET A 11 -40.29 -5.51 -57.70
N SER A 12 -39.65 -6.59 -57.37
CA SER A 12 -39.78 -7.89 -58.03
C SER A 12 -39.81 -9.07 -57.06
N PRO A 13 -40.38 -10.25 -57.43
CA PRO A 13 -40.33 -11.43 -56.56
C PRO A 13 -38.91 -11.99 -56.31
N HIS A 14 -37.96 -11.58 -57.15
CA HIS A 14 -36.57 -11.91 -57.01
C HIS A 14 -35.71 -10.89 -57.72
N PRO A 15 -34.76 -10.24 -57.05
CA PRO A 15 -33.96 -9.19 -57.66
C PRO A 15 -33.01 -9.80 -58.70
N VAL A 16 -33.15 -9.30 -59.95
CA VAL A 16 -32.29 -9.73 -61.09
C VAL A 16 -31.53 -8.57 -61.69
N LEU A 17 -31.96 -7.30 -61.38
CA LEU A 17 -31.36 -6.08 -61.94
C LEU A 17 -30.41 -5.37 -60.96
N THR A 18 -30.44 -5.72 -59.69
CA THR A 18 -29.66 -5.02 -58.65
C THR A 18 -28.15 -5.00 -58.97
N THR A 19 -27.58 -6.14 -59.29
CA THR A 19 -26.15 -6.26 -59.66
C THR A 19 -25.81 -5.43 -60.90
N SER A 20 -26.65 -5.49 -61.95
CA SER A 20 -26.41 -4.74 -63.17
C SER A 20 -26.54 -3.21 -62.97
N ILE A 21 -27.42 -2.76 -62.05
CA ILE A 21 -27.54 -1.35 -61.69
C ILE A 21 -26.29 -0.88 -60.98
N GLU A 22 -25.78 -1.66 -60.01
CA GLU A 22 -24.55 -1.35 -59.25
C GLU A 22 -23.29 -1.36 -60.14
N GLU A 23 -23.23 -2.30 -61.10
CA GLU A 23 -22.13 -2.35 -62.08
C GLU A 23 -22.16 -1.18 -63.09
N THR A 24 -23.35 -0.62 -63.34
CA THR A 24 -23.52 0.48 -64.32
C THR A 24 -23.15 1.85 -63.70
N ALA A 25 -23.32 2.00 -62.40
CA ALA A 25 -23.07 3.25 -61.72
C ALA A 25 -22.79 3.01 -60.20
N GLU A 26 -22.00 3.89 -59.57
CA GLU A 26 -21.83 3.90 -58.09
C GLU A 26 -23.13 4.30 -57.39
N THR A 27 -24.05 3.35 -57.27
CA THR A 27 -25.38 3.53 -56.67
C THR A 27 -25.72 2.32 -55.81
N VAL A 28 -26.71 2.48 -54.94
CA VAL A 28 -27.24 1.38 -54.11
C VAL A 28 -28.47 0.82 -54.79
N ALA A 29 -28.50 -0.48 -55.05
CA ALA A 29 -29.65 -1.18 -55.62
C ALA A 29 -30.14 -2.26 -54.65
N LEU A 30 -31.39 -2.15 -54.20
CA LEU A 30 -32.01 -3.01 -53.19
C LEU A 30 -33.16 -3.81 -53.78
N GLY A 31 -33.24 -5.09 -53.45
CA GLY A 31 -34.35 -5.97 -53.86
C GLY A 31 -35.42 -6.10 -52.77
N THR A 32 -36.69 -5.95 -53.10
CA THR A 32 -37.80 -6.03 -52.13
C THR A 32 -38.08 -7.45 -51.66
N LEU A 33 -38.06 -8.45 -52.54
CA LEU A 33 -38.32 -9.84 -52.22
C LEU A 33 -37.21 -10.75 -52.75
N ARG A 34 -37.15 -11.96 -52.24
CA ARG A 34 -36.26 -13.03 -52.75
C ARG A 34 -37.07 -14.33 -52.94
N ARG A 35 -36.61 -15.16 -53.83
CA ARG A 35 -37.21 -16.47 -54.07
C ARG A 35 -37.19 -17.32 -52.79
N GLY A 36 -38.37 -17.71 -52.30
CA GLY A 36 -38.57 -18.38 -51.03
C GLY A 36 -38.70 -17.47 -49.80
N GLU A 37 -38.50 -16.13 -49.93
CA GLU A 37 -38.65 -15.12 -48.90
C GLU A 37 -39.69 -14.07 -49.29
N GLY A 38 -40.92 -14.49 -49.58
CA GLY A 38 -42.02 -13.65 -50.04
C GLY A 38 -42.87 -13.06 -48.90
N THR A 39 -42.32 -12.74 -47.76
CA THR A 39 -43.02 -12.26 -46.57
C THR A 39 -42.93 -10.74 -46.42
N LEU A 40 -43.89 -10.12 -45.68
CA LEU A 40 -43.83 -8.71 -45.29
C LEU A 40 -42.54 -8.36 -44.53
N ASP A 41 -42.03 -9.29 -43.78
CA ASP A 41 -40.75 -9.12 -43.05
C ASP A 41 -39.59 -8.78 -44.00
N ARG A 42 -39.52 -9.46 -45.15
CA ARG A 42 -38.49 -9.17 -46.16
C ARG A 42 -38.67 -7.79 -46.79
N VAL A 43 -39.94 -7.35 -47.02
CA VAL A 43 -40.25 -6.00 -47.51
C VAL A 43 -39.81 -4.95 -46.47
N TYR A 44 -40.11 -5.15 -45.18
CA TYR A 44 -39.70 -4.23 -44.14
C TYR A 44 -38.18 -4.15 -44.00
N ARG A 45 -37.46 -5.25 -44.21
CA ARG A 45 -35.98 -5.25 -44.24
C ARG A 45 -35.47 -4.40 -45.42
N ALA A 46 -36.03 -4.55 -46.61
CA ALA A 46 -35.64 -3.75 -47.77
C ALA A 46 -35.92 -2.24 -47.55
N LEU A 47 -37.04 -1.93 -46.91
CA LEU A 47 -37.34 -0.54 -46.51
C LEU A 47 -36.38 -0.03 -45.44
N GLY A 48 -35.97 -0.86 -44.48
CA GLY A 48 -34.94 -0.54 -43.46
C GLY A 48 -33.57 -0.30 -44.08
N GLU A 49 -33.18 -1.11 -45.04
CA GLU A 49 -31.97 -0.92 -45.85
C GLU A 49 -32.02 0.40 -46.62
N ALA A 50 -33.14 0.70 -47.29
CA ALA A 50 -33.35 1.98 -47.99
C ALA A 50 -33.29 3.18 -47.03
N TYR A 51 -33.90 3.07 -45.85
CA TYR A 51 -33.87 4.09 -44.81
C TYR A 51 -32.42 4.35 -44.31
N ALA A 52 -31.62 3.27 -44.09
CA ALA A 52 -30.24 3.40 -43.72
C ALA A 52 -29.38 4.12 -44.78
N HIS A 53 -29.78 4.06 -46.04
CA HIS A 53 -29.20 4.82 -47.15
C HIS A 53 -29.82 6.21 -47.38
N GLY A 54 -30.60 6.71 -46.40
CA GLY A 54 -31.13 8.06 -46.38
C GLY A 54 -32.47 8.24 -47.12
N VAL A 55 -33.15 7.17 -47.53
CA VAL A 55 -34.50 7.25 -48.11
C VAL A 55 -35.52 7.48 -47.00
N SER A 56 -36.36 8.50 -47.13
CA SER A 56 -37.42 8.76 -46.16
C SER A 56 -38.52 7.69 -46.27
N VAL A 57 -38.72 6.92 -45.20
CA VAL A 57 -39.75 5.86 -45.12
C VAL A 57 -40.78 6.22 -44.07
N ASP A 58 -42.06 6.17 -44.44
CA ASP A 58 -43.17 6.32 -43.48
C ASP A 58 -43.42 4.97 -42.78
N TRP A 59 -43.01 4.87 -41.52
CA TRP A 59 -43.15 3.65 -40.71
C TRP A 59 -44.52 3.50 -40.05
N ARG A 60 -45.40 4.49 -40.09
CA ARG A 60 -46.72 4.42 -39.44
C ARG A 60 -47.58 3.25 -39.91
N PRO A 61 -47.57 2.86 -41.21
CA PRO A 61 -48.33 1.67 -41.65
C PRO A 61 -47.80 0.35 -41.04
N ALA A 62 -46.52 0.28 -40.67
CA ALA A 62 -45.93 -0.90 -40.04
C ALA A 62 -46.33 -1.08 -38.56
N TYR A 63 -46.81 0.00 -37.93
CA TYR A 63 -47.18 0.02 -36.53
C TYR A 63 -48.59 0.55 -36.29
N PRO A 64 -49.63 -0.15 -36.78
CA PRO A 64 -51.01 0.32 -36.62
C PRO A 64 -51.39 0.37 -35.14
N GLY A 65 -51.82 1.53 -34.66
CA GLY A 65 -52.19 1.74 -33.24
C GLY A 65 -51.05 2.10 -32.29
N ALA A 66 -49.82 2.22 -32.80
CA ALA A 66 -48.72 2.71 -31.99
C ALA A 66 -48.92 4.16 -31.56
N ARG A 67 -48.54 4.47 -30.34
CA ARG A 67 -48.53 5.83 -29.79
C ARG A 67 -47.10 6.28 -29.58
N VAL A 68 -46.81 7.54 -29.85
CA VAL A 68 -45.56 8.16 -29.46
C VAL A 68 -45.53 8.24 -27.94
N VAL A 69 -44.53 7.61 -27.34
CA VAL A 69 -44.27 7.68 -25.89
C VAL A 69 -42.99 8.48 -25.69
N GLU A 70 -42.98 9.30 -24.64
CA GLU A 70 -41.75 9.95 -24.21
C GLU A 70 -40.86 8.87 -23.57
N LEU A 71 -39.70 8.61 -24.19
CA LEU A 71 -38.66 7.77 -23.59
C LEU A 71 -37.80 8.63 -22.68
N PRO A 72 -37.26 8.03 -21.57
CA PRO A 72 -36.23 8.70 -20.83
C PRO A 72 -35.10 9.13 -21.77
N THR A 73 -34.67 10.36 -21.64
CA THR A 73 -33.49 10.83 -22.39
C THR A 73 -32.30 9.91 -22.09
N TYR A 74 -31.43 9.73 -23.09
CA TYR A 74 -30.18 8.98 -22.93
C TYR A 74 -29.46 9.50 -21.69
N ALA A 75 -29.12 8.60 -20.78
CA ALA A 75 -28.28 8.92 -19.62
C ALA A 75 -26.88 9.26 -20.15
N PHE A 76 -26.69 10.52 -20.51
CA PHE A 76 -25.40 10.99 -20.97
C PHE A 76 -24.38 10.72 -19.88
N GLN A 77 -23.41 9.88 -20.16
CA GLN A 77 -22.18 9.85 -19.42
C GLN A 77 -21.49 11.19 -19.68
N HIS A 78 -21.66 12.13 -18.75
CA HIS A 78 -21.05 13.44 -18.85
C HIS A 78 -19.53 13.27 -18.75
N GLN A 79 -18.86 13.10 -19.89
CA GLN A 79 -17.44 13.36 -19.98
C GLN A 79 -17.29 14.85 -20.30
N HIS A 80 -16.60 15.58 -19.44
CA HIS A 80 -16.24 16.95 -19.71
C HIS A 80 -15.22 16.99 -20.86
N PHE A 81 -15.67 17.19 -22.08
CA PHE A 81 -14.83 17.55 -23.23
C PHE A 81 -14.61 19.06 -23.27
N TRP A 82 -14.15 19.63 -22.17
CA TRP A 82 -13.74 21.01 -22.19
C TRP A 82 -12.51 21.10 -23.07
N VAL A 83 -12.53 21.93 -24.07
CA VAL A 83 -11.35 22.30 -24.83
C VAL A 83 -10.48 23.05 -23.85
N THR A 84 -9.51 22.37 -23.27
CA THR A 84 -8.50 22.99 -22.41
C THR A 84 -7.81 24.06 -23.23
N SER A 85 -7.85 25.29 -22.73
CA SER A 85 -7.13 26.41 -23.34
C SER A 85 -5.66 26.01 -23.54
N PRO A 86 -4.94 26.49 -24.54
CA PRO A 86 -3.49 26.25 -24.69
C PRO A 86 -2.67 26.64 -23.46
N ARG A 87 -3.27 27.31 -22.46
CA ARG A 87 -2.69 27.59 -21.14
C ARG A 87 -2.66 26.39 -20.21
N ASP A 88 -3.42 25.31 -20.47
CA ASP A 88 -3.45 24.07 -19.68
C ASP A 88 -2.47 23.01 -20.21
N ARG A 89 -1.36 23.42 -20.79
CA ARG A 89 -0.21 22.54 -20.95
C ARG A 89 0.47 22.39 -19.59
N THR A 90 -0.14 21.62 -18.69
CA THR A 90 0.57 21.10 -17.53
C THR A 90 1.84 20.44 -18.01
N SER A 91 2.99 20.95 -17.60
CA SER A 91 4.27 20.35 -17.95
C SER A 91 4.31 18.89 -17.47
N VAL A 92 5.14 18.05 -18.07
CA VAL A 92 5.33 16.67 -17.56
C VAL A 92 5.69 16.72 -16.08
N ALA A 93 6.51 17.68 -15.65
CA ALA A 93 6.88 17.89 -14.27
C ALA A 93 5.66 18.20 -13.36
N ASP A 94 4.68 18.97 -13.83
CA ASP A 94 3.46 19.26 -13.04
C ASP A 94 2.56 18.02 -12.90
N ARG A 95 2.54 17.14 -13.89
CA ARG A 95 1.77 15.87 -13.83
C ARG A 95 2.33 14.87 -12.81
N TRP A 96 3.60 14.97 -12.49
CA TRP A 96 4.24 14.06 -11.53
C TRP A 96 4.18 14.57 -10.09
N ARG A 97 3.75 15.81 -9.88
CA ARG A 97 3.71 16.42 -8.56
C ARG A 97 2.40 16.11 -7.86
N HIS A 98 2.53 15.55 -6.68
CA HIS A 98 1.41 15.22 -5.79
C HIS A 98 1.71 15.74 -4.38
N ARG A 99 0.68 16.00 -3.62
CA ARG A 99 0.80 16.34 -2.20
C ARG A 99 -0.07 15.42 -1.36
N ILE A 100 0.28 15.31 -0.10
CA ILE A 100 -0.61 14.72 0.89
C ILE A 100 -1.54 15.83 1.38
N ASP A 101 -2.82 15.52 1.40
CA ASP A 101 -3.89 16.36 1.93
C ASP A 101 -4.70 15.57 2.97
N TRP A 102 -5.44 16.27 3.79
CA TRP A 102 -6.27 15.67 4.84
C TRP A 102 -7.72 16.08 4.63
N SER A 103 -8.54 15.12 4.24
CA SER A 103 -9.96 15.36 3.99
C SER A 103 -10.77 15.09 5.25
N ARG A 104 -11.59 16.06 5.63
CA ARG A 104 -12.50 15.86 6.76
C ARG A 104 -13.48 14.75 6.46
N LEU A 105 -13.55 13.77 7.34
CA LEU A 105 -14.47 12.65 7.24
C LEU A 105 -15.83 13.04 7.87
N PRO A 106 -16.93 12.45 7.37
CA PRO A 106 -18.21 12.61 8.01
C PRO A 106 -18.12 12.12 9.46
N GLU A 107 -18.57 12.92 10.40
CA GLU A 107 -18.75 12.46 11.77
C GLU A 107 -19.94 11.52 11.80
N PRO A 108 -19.90 10.42 12.58
CA PRO A 108 -21.07 9.62 12.78
C PRO A 108 -22.19 10.52 13.32
N GLU A 109 -23.37 10.45 12.69
CA GLU A 109 -24.53 11.13 13.26
C GLU A 109 -24.70 10.62 14.69
N PRO A 110 -24.97 11.50 15.68
CA PRO A 110 -25.31 11.04 17.02
C PRO A 110 -26.53 10.11 16.85
N GLU A 111 -26.35 8.83 17.13
CA GLU A 111 -27.48 7.92 17.14
C GLU A 111 -28.55 8.52 18.08
N PRO A 112 -29.82 8.57 17.66
CA PRO A 112 -30.90 8.91 18.57
C PRO A 112 -30.77 7.98 19.79
N GLU A 113 -30.82 8.54 21.00
CA GLU A 113 -30.60 7.79 22.25
C GLU A 113 -31.22 6.39 22.11
N PRO A 114 -30.40 5.31 22.14
CA PRO A 114 -30.92 3.98 21.93
C PRO A 114 -31.98 3.73 23.02
N GLU A 115 -33.17 3.28 22.60
CA GLU A 115 -34.09 2.68 23.54
C GLU A 115 -33.30 1.67 24.38
N PRO A 116 -33.61 1.44 25.68
CA PRO A 116 -32.76 0.66 26.58
C PRO A 116 -32.76 -0.84 26.28
N ALA A 117 -32.50 -1.20 25.03
CA ALA A 117 -32.34 -2.56 24.58
C ALA A 117 -30.89 -2.74 24.12
N ALA A 118 -30.11 -3.39 25.00
CA ALA A 118 -28.76 -3.93 24.76
C ALA A 118 -27.73 -2.90 24.21
N VAL A 119 -27.19 -2.08 25.10
CA VAL A 119 -25.86 -1.48 24.90
C VAL A 119 -24.92 -2.66 24.66
N ALA A 120 -24.42 -2.80 23.41
CA ALA A 120 -23.37 -3.76 23.13
C ALA A 120 -22.21 -3.47 24.11
N GLU A 121 -21.81 -4.47 24.88
CA GLU A 121 -20.71 -4.28 25.82
C GLU A 121 -19.50 -3.80 25.06
N PRO A 122 -18.79 -2.78 25.55
CA PRO A 122 -17.58 -2.28 24.86
C PRO A 122 -16.61 -3.44 24.67
N GLY A 123 -16.16 -3.66 23.44
CA GLY A 123 -15.26 -4.75 23.10
C GLY A 123 -13.97 -4.72 23.93
N ARG A 124 -13.41 -5.90 24.18
CA ARG A 124 -12.14 -6.03 24.90
C ARG A 124 -10.97 -5.63 24.02
N TRP A 125 -10.16 -4.68 24.46
CA TRP A 125 -8.99 -4.18 23.73
C TRP A 125 -7.69 -4.49 24.50
N LEU A 126 -6.65 -4.92 23.79
CA LEU A 126 -5.29 -4.94 24.33
C LEU A 126 -4.58 -3.65 23.92
N VAL A 127 -3.93 -2.98 24.86
CA VAL A 127 -3.11 -1.80 24.61
C VAL A 127 -1.66 -2.14 24.92
N LEU A 128 -0.82 -2.22 23.88
CA LEU A 128 0.61 -2.47 24.00
C LEU A 128 1.36 -1.13 24.02
N GLY A 129 2.06 -0.88 25.11
CA GLY A 129 2.83 0.36 25.24
C GLY A 129 3.65 0.38 26.52
N ALA A 130 4.46 1.42 26.68
CA ALA A 130 5.30 1.59 27.83
C ALA A 130 4.46 1.82 29.11
N THR A 131 4.91 1.18 30.21
CA THR A 131 4.25 1.32 31.51
C THR A 131 4.56 2.66 32.16
N GLY A 132 3.57 3.23 32.86
CA GLY A 132 3.74 4.50 33.59
C GLY A 132 3.92 5.72 32.70
N THR A 133 3.68 5.61 31.41
CA THR A 133 3.60 6.75 30.51
C THR A 133 2.19 7.31 30.52
N THR A 134 2.07 8.64 30.70
CA THR A 134 0.76 9.32 30.66
C THR A 134 0.04 9.11 29.34
N TRP A 135 0.79 8.83 28.27
CA TRP A 135 0.26 8.59 26.93
C TRP A 135 -0.48 7.26 26.82
N THR A 136 0.20 6.14 27.10
CA THR A 136 -0.41 4.80 27.09
C THR A 136 -1.60 4.74 28.07
N ASP A 137 -1.43 5.28 29.27
CA ASP A 137 -2.51 5.34 30.28
C ASP A 137 -3.73 6.14 29.79
N SER A 138 -3.52 7.19 28.97
CA SER A 138 -4.62 7.96 28.39
C SER A 138 -5.37 7.18 27.32
N VAL A 139 -4.68 6.39 26.50
CA VAL A 139 -5.30 5.50 25.50
C VAL A 139 -6.08 4.38 26.20
N VAL A 140 -5.51 3.75 27.24
CA VAL A 140 -6.22 2.73 28.05
C VAL A 140 -7.51 3.30 28.62
N ARG A 141 -7.45 4.48 29.27
CA ARG A 141 -8.65 5.15 29.81
C ARG A 141 -9.66 5.50 28.73
N ALA A 142 -9.19 5.93 27.56
CA ALA A 142 -10.04 6.24 26.42
C ALA A 142 -10.81 5.03 25.92
N LEU A 143 -10.23 3.83 25.95
CA LEU A 143 -10.89 2.58 25.54
C LEU A 143 -11.84 2.01 26.61
N GLY A 144 -11.68 2.40 27.89
CA GLY A 144 -12.60 2.04 28.98
C GLY A 144 -12.16 0.84 29.80
N GLU A 145 -13.09 0.34 30.64
CA GLU A 145 -12.78 -0.66 31.68
C GLU A 145 -12.36 -2.04 31.13
N GLN A 146 -12.72 -2.35 29.90
CA GLN A 146 -12.35 -3.62 29.25
C GLN A 146 -10.99 -3.53 28.50
N ALA A 147 -10.32 -2.39 28.53
CA ALA A 147 -8.98 -2.24 27.97
C ALA A 147 -7.93 -2.81 28.94
N VAL A 148 -7.09 -3.70 28.43
CA VAL A 148 -6.01 -4.33 29.20
C VAL A 148 -4.67 -3.83 28.67
N GLN A 149 -3.89 -3.17 29.55
CA GLN A 149 -2.54 -2.77 29.20
C GLN A 149 -1.60 -3.98 29.26
N VAL A 150 -0.81 -4.17 28.19
CA VAL A 150 0.29 -5.12 28.13
C VAL A 150 1.61 -4.34 28.05
N PRO A 151 2.48 -4.46 29.05
CA PRO A 151 3.80 -3.81 29.03
C PRO A 151 4.62 -4.26 27.83
N ALA A 152 5.05 -3.28 27.02
CA ALA A 152 5.80 -3.56 25.79
C ALA A 152 7.32 -3.51 25.95
N GLU A 153 7.82 -3.10 27.12
CA GLU A 153 9.25 -3.06 27.45
C GLU A 153 9.78 -4.47 27.70
N ALA A 154 9.98 -5.22 26.62
CA ALA A 154 10.58 -6.55 26.67
C ALA A 154 11.15 -6.91 25.29
N PRO A 155 12.11 -7.83 25.21
CA PRO A 155 12.51 -8.45 23.96
C PRO A 155 11.33 -9.15 23.27
N ARG A 156 11.40 -9.26 21.92
CA ARG A 156 10.35 -9.84 21.06
C ARG A 156 9.78 -11.15 21.62
N ALA A 157 10.64 -12.12 21.97
CA ALA A 157 10.21 -13.43 22.46
C ALA A 157 9.41 -13.35 23.77
N GLU A 158 9.89 -12.56 24.73
CA GLU A 158 9.21 -12.37 26.02
C GLU A 158 7.87 -11.64 25.83
N LEU A 159 7.81 -10.65 24.92
CA LEU A 159 6.56 -9.97 24.61
C LEU A 159 5.56 -10.91 23.94
N ALA A 160 6.01 -11.80 23.05
CA ALA A 160 5.16 -12.83 22.45
C ALA A 160 4.60 -13.80 23.49
N GLU A 161 5.40 -14.24 24.47
CA GLU A 161 4.91 -15.06 25.58
C GLU A 161 3.85 -14.33 26.43
N ARG A 162 4.07 -13.06 26.74
CA ARG A 162 3.08 -12.24 27.47
C ARG A 162 1.76 -12.13 26.71
N LEU A 163 1.81 -12.02 25.38
CA LEU A 163 0.64 -11.91 24.52
C LEU A 163 -0.10 -13.24 24.39
N SER A 164 0.60 -14.36 24.31
CA SER A 164 0.01 -15.70 24.13
C SER A 164 -0.88 -16.14 25.32
N VAL A 165 -0.65 -15.59 26.52
CA VAL A 165 -1.44 -15.89 27.71
C VAL A 165 -2.62 -14.93 27.92
N GLN A 166 -2.77 -13.92 27.05
CA GLN A 166 -3.92 -13.01 27.13
C GLN A 166 -5.21 -13.72 26.68
N ALA A 167 -6.31 -13.39 27.34
CA ALA A 167 -7.62 -13.84 26.85
C ALA A 167 -7.91 -13.19 25.48
N PRO A 168 -8.77 -13.79 24.64
CA PRO A 168 -9.14 -13.22 23.34
C PRO A 168 -9.60 -11.77 23.47
N ALA A 169 -9.19 -10.93 22.51
CA ALA A 169 -9.56 -9.53 22.43
C ALA A 169 -10.16 -9.24 21.05
N ASP A 170 -10.99 -8.22 20.97
CA ASP A 170 -11.63 -7.78 19.71
C ASP A 170 -10.67 -6.95 18.86
N GLY A 171 -9.61 -6.39 19.47
CA GLY A 171 -8.56 -5.69 18.78
C GLY A 171 -7.38 -5.32 19.67
N VAL A 172 -6.34 -4.83 19.03
CA VAL A 172 -5.08 -4.42 19.65
C VAL A 172 -4.76 -2.99 19.26
N VAL A 173 -4.38 -2.15 20.22
CA VAL A 173 -3.86 -0.80 19.98
C VAL A 173 -2.41 -0.74 20.45
N LEU A 174 -1.50 -0.38 19.55
CA LEU A 174 -0.08 -0.16 19.85
C LEU A 174 0.16 1.33 20.12
N THR A 175 0.96 1.66 21.12
CA THR A 175 1.36 3.03 21.44
C THR A 175 2.88 3.18 21.45
N PRO A 176 3.59 2.87 20.36
CA PRO A 176 5.04 2.93 20.30
C PRO A 176 5.53 4.38 20.29
N GLU A 177 6.69 4.64 20.89
CA GLU A 177 7.37 5.93 20.80
C GLU A 177 8.31 6.00 19.58
N THR A 178 8.80 4.86 19.09
CA THR A 178 9.75 4.77 17.99
C THR A 178 9.36 3.71 16.95
N PRO A 179 9.86 3.81 15.70
CA PRO A 179 9.66 2.77 14.69
C PRO A 179 10.20 1.40 15.08
N VAL A 180 11.29 1.34 15.87
CA VAL A 180 11.88 0.09 16.36
C VAL A 180 10.93 -0.62 17.32
N GLU A 181 10.35 0.13 18.27
CA GLU A 181 9.35 -0.43 19.18
C GLU A 181 8.11 -0.92 18.42
N ALA A 182 7.62 -0.13 17.46
CA ALA A 182 6.49 -0.54 16.62
C ALA A 182 6.77 -1.85 15.87
N ALA A 183 7.97 -2.01 15.30
CA ALA A 183 8.38 -3.25 14.65
C ALA A 183 8.40 -4.43 15.63
N THR A 184 9.01 -4.26 16.81
CA THR A 184 9.09 -5.30 17.84
C THR A 184 7.70 -5.74 18.31
N MET A 185 6.78 -4.78 18.54
CA MET A 185 5.40 -5.08 18.93
C MET A 185 4.64 -5.87 17.84
N LEU A 186 4.76 -5.46 16.56
CA LEU A 186 4.15 -6.16 15.43
C LEU A 186 4.69 -7.58 15.27
N GLN A 187 6.01 -7.77 15.39
CA GLN A 187 6.65 -9.07 15.34
C GLN A 187 6.19 -9.99 16.48
N ALA A 188 6.09 -9.46 17.69
CA ALA A 188 5.63 -10.23 18.84
C ALA A 188 4.15 -10.64 18.75
N LEU A 189 3.30 -9.81 18.14
CA LEU A 189 1.90 -10.15 17.87
C LEU A 189 1.78 -11.28 16.84
N ASP A 190 2.62 -11.26 15.80
CA ASP A 190 2.68 -12.33 14.78
C ASP A 190 3.18 -13.65 15.41
N ASP A 191 4.25 -13.61 16.20
CA ASP A 191 4.77 -14.78 16.95
C ASP A 191 3.73 -15.36 17.91
N ALA A 192 2.94 -14.52 18.57
CA ALA A 192 1.87 -14.95 19.48
C ALA A 192 0.61 -15.44 18.76
N GLY A 193 0.55 -15.35 17.42
CA GLY A 193 -0.60 -15.77 16.62
C GLY A 193 -1.86 -14.92 16.85
N VAL A 194 -1.70 -13.64 17.20
CA VAL A 194 -2.82 -12.72 17.42
C VAL A 194 -3.47 -12.37 16.08
N ALA A 195 -4.74 -12.73 15.92
CA ALA A 195 -5.48 -12.64 14.66
C ALA A 195 -6.60 -11.57 14.68
N THR A 196 -6.49 -10.58 15.54
CA THR A 196 -7.45 -9.46 15.66
C THR A 196 -6.92 -8.19 15.00
N PRO A 197 -7.79 -7.20 14.67
CA PRO A 197 -7.35 -5.94 14.08
C PRO A 197 -6.31 -5.21 14.93
N ILE A 198 -5.21 -4.79 14.31
CA ILE A 198 -4.11 -4.07 14.96
C ILE A 198 -4.13 -2.62 14.51
N TRP A 199 -4.26 -1.70 15.46
CA TRP A 199 -4.15 -0.27 15.27
C TRP A 199 -2.86 0.27 15.89
N ILE A 200 -2.25 1.23 15.23
CA ILE A 200 -1.13 1.97 15.84
C ILE A 200 -1.61 3.39 16.13
N ALA A 201 -1.64 3.75 17.41
CA ALA A 201 -1.97 5.08 17.90
C ALA A 201 -0.69 5.89 18.12
N THR A 202 -0.64 7.08 17.53
CA THR A 202 0.46 8.04 17.64
C THR A 202 -0.05 9.38 18.15
N ARG A 203 0.88 10.27 18.50
CA ARG A 203 0.61 11.65 18.88
C ARG A 203 1.55 12.61 18.15
N ALA A 204 0.99 13.63 17.51
CA ALA A 204 1.77 14.58 16.72
C ALA A 204 2.69 13.90 15.68
N ALA A 205 2.26 12.77 15.09
CA ALA A 205 2.99 12.13 14.00
C ALA A 205 2.80 12.87 12.67
N VAL A 206 1.64 13.52 12.51
CA VAL A 206 1.26 14.23 11.30
C VAL A 206 0.70 15.60 11.62
N ALA A 207 0.80 16.54 10.67
CA ALA A 207 0.10 17.81 10.70
C ALA A 207 -1.03 17.78 9.67
N VAL A 208 -2.26 18.05 10.11
CA VAL A 208 -3.45 18.16 9.26
C VAL A 208 -3.53 19.55 8.66
N ASP A 209 -3.21 20.54 9.44
CA ASP A 209 -3.16 21.95 9.02
C ASP A 209 -2.04 22.73 9.74
N SER A 210 -1.98 24.05 9.49
CA SER A 210 -0.95 24.90 10.05
C SER A 210 -1.12 25.20 11.55
N ALA A 211 -2.28 24.87 12.14
CA ALA A 211 -2.55 25.05 13.58
C ALA A 211 -2.09 23.84 14.40
N ASP A 212 -1.84 22.71 13.75
CA ASP A 212 -1.35 21.52 14.40
C ASP A 212 0.05 21.69 15.01
N PRO A 213 0.38 20.96 16.07
CA PRO A 213 1.73 20.94 16.62
C PRO A 213 2.72 20.45 15.57
N ARG A 214 4.00 20.82 15.74
CA ARG A 214 5.07 20.33 14.88
C ARG A 214 5.15 18.81 14.97
N PRO A 215 5.23 18.09 13.84
CA PRO A 215 5.35 16.64 13.86
C PRO A 215 6.60 16.18 14.64
N TRP A 216 6.42 15.16 15.47
CA TRP A 216 7.52 14.47 16.11
C TRP A 216 8.13 13.48 15.13
N ILE A 217 9.43 13.61 14.94
CA ILE A 217 10.16 12.86 13.89
C ILE A 217 10.00 11.36 14.07
N ASP A 218 10.17 10.84 15.29
CA ASP A 218 10.05 9.38 15.56
C ASP A 218 8.62 8.89 15.36
N GLN A 219 7.61 9.64 15.79
CA GLN A 219 6.20 9.31 15.58
C GLN A 219 5.82 9.32 14.09
N ALA A 220 6.38 10.22 13.31
CA ALA A 220 6.23 10.19 11.84
C ALA A 220 6.90 8.93 11.23
N GLY A 221 8.03 8.51 11.79
CA GLY A 221 8.68 7.25 11.43
C GLY A 221 7.80 6.02 11.70
N VAL A 222 7.06 6.01 12.80
CA VAL A 222 6.06 4.96 13.11
C VAL A 222 5.00 4.90 12.01
N TRP A 223 4.53 6.04 11.49
CA TRP A 223 3.61 6.07 10.36
C TRP A 223 4.22 5.52 9.07
N GLY A 224 5.50 5.82 8.80
CA GLY A 224 6.22 5.24 7.67
C GLY A 224 6.26 3.71 7.73
N LEU A 225 6.60 3.16 8.91
CA LEU A 225 6.61 1.72 9.17
C LEU A 225 5.21 1.11 9.06
N GLY A 226 4.20 1.74 9.67
CA GLY A 226 2.82 1.25 9.67
C GLY A 226 2.22 1.15 8.27
N ARG A 227 2.62 2.02 7.34
CA ARG A 227 2.24 1.90 5.93
C ARG A 227 2.83 0.64 5.28
N VAL A 228 4.00 0.19 5.71
CA VAL A 228 4.57 -1.10 5.26
C VAL A 228 3.84 -2.25 5.94
N ALA A 229 3.51 -2.13 7.23
CA ALA A 229 2.73 -3.12 7.96
C ALA A 229 1.36 -3.39 7.32
N SER A 230 0.69 -2.37 6.78
CA SER A 230 -0.59 -2.55 6.06
C SER A 230 -0.49 -3.48 4.84
N TRP A 231 0.69 -3.61 4.24
CA TRP A 231 0.95 -4.52 3.13
C TRP A 231 1.39 -5.90 3.56
N GLU A 232 2.14 -5.98 4.67
CA GLU A 232 2.73 -7.24 5.12
C GLU A 232 1.80 -8.03 6.06
N TYR A 233 0.90 -7.35 6.79
CA TYR A 233 -0.10 -7.92 7.69
C TYR A 233 -1.56 -7.55 7.31
N PRO A 234 -2.00 -7.66 6.04
CA PRO A 234 -3.27 -7.10 5.58
C PRO A 234 -4.50 -7.71 6.26
N THR A 235 -4.42 -8.94 6.73
CA THR A 235 -5.53 -9.67 7.38
C THR A 235 -5.83 -9.19 8.79
N HIS A 236 -4.85 -8.58 9.46
CA HIS A 236 -4.94 -8.13 10.85
C HIS A 236 -4.70 -6.62 10.97
N TRP A 237 -4.62 -5.92 9.84
CA TRP A 237 -4.35 -4.50 9.83
C TRP A 237 -5.63 -3.68 10.04
N GLY A 238 -5.74 -3.00 11.19
CA GLY A 238 -6.77 -2.00 11.44
C GLY A 238 -6.40 -0.65 10.84
N GLY A 239 -5.25 -0.09 11.24
CA GLY A 239 -4.81 1.20 10.69
C GLY A 239 -3.84 1.99 11.56
N LEU A 240 -3.63 3.22 11.12
CA LEU A 240 -2.86 4.27 11.81
C LEU A 240 -3.82 5.35 12.28
N VAL A 241 -3.74 5.74 13.53
CA VAL A 241 -4.49 6.87 14.07
C VAL A 241 -3.57 7.83 14.80
N ASP A 242 -3.57 9.10 14.39
CA ASP A 242 -2.84 10.16 15.10
C ASP A 242 -3.81 10.94 15.97
N LEU A 243 -3.54 10.95 17.27
CA LEU A 243 -4.39 11.49 18.29
C LEU A 243 -3.88 12.87 18.76
N PRO A 244 -4.75 13.73 19.26
CA PRO A 244 -4.33 14.95 19.93
C PRO A 244 -3.53 14.62 21.19
N GLN A 245 -2.69 15.55 21.63
CA GLN A 245 -1.85 15.38 22.81
C GLN A 245 -2.69 15.15 24.08
N ASP A 246 -3.81 15.86 24.18
CA ASP A 246 -4.81 15.69 25.25
C ASP A 246 -6.07 15.06 24.66
N LEU A 247 -6.49 13.90 25.18
CA LEU A 247 -7.69 13.21 24.76
C LEU A 247 -8.90 13.76 25.52
N ASP A 248 -9.61 14.69 24.92
CA ASP A 248 -10.90 15.18 25.42
C ASP A 248 -12.02 14.16 25.11
N GLU A 249 -13.22 14.41 25.68
CA GLU A 249 -14.38 13.51 25.48
C GLU A 249 -14.71 13.30 23.99
N SER A 250 -14.55 14.34 23.17
CA SER A 250 -14.85 14.26 21.75
C SER A 250 -13.82 13.40 20.99
N ALA A 251 -12.54 13.52 21.35
CA ALA A 251 -11.47 12.68 20.77
C ALA A 251 -11.66 11.21 21.17
N VAL A 252 -12.03 10.96 22.43
CA VAL A 252 -12.36 9.62 22.94
C VAL A 252 -13.54 9.01 22.17
N ALA A 253 -14.63 9.76 21.99
CA ALA A 253 -15.80 9.30 21.24
C ALA A 253 -15.44 8.95 19.79
N ARG A 254 -14.68 9.82 19.10
CA ARG A 254 -14.21 9.57 17.72
C ARG A 254 -13.29 8.36 17.64
N LEU A 255 -12.38 8.18 18.62
CA LEU A 255 -11.49 7.01 18.65
C LEU A 255 -12.32 5.73 18.80
N ARG A 256 -13.25 5.67 19.73
CA ARG A 256 -14.12 4.50 19.93
C ARG A 256 -14.94 4.20 18.68
N SER A 257 -15.54 5.22 18.06
CA SER A 257 -16.29 5.03 16.81
C SER A 257 -15.40 4.50 15.68
N LEU A 258 -14.16 5.04 15.53
CA LEU A 258 -13.21 4.57 14.52
C LEU A 258 -12.87 3.09 14.71
N LEU A 259 -12.65 2.66 15.94
CA LEU A 259 -12.26 1.29 16.27
C LEU A 259 -13.41 0.30 16.18
N ALA A 260 -14.66 0.74 16.38
CA ALA A 260 -15.86 -0.10 16.35
C ALA A 260 -16.38 -0.40 14.93
N GLU A 261 -16.00 0.42 13.94
CA GLU A 261 -16.52 0.28 12.59
C GLU A 261 -15.53 -0.46 11.66
N GLU A 262 -16.04 -1.42 10.88
CA GLU A 262 -15.32 -2.00 9.73
C GLU A 262 -15.23 -0.95 8.60
N LYS A 263 -14.39 0.07 8.79
CA LYS A 263 -14.23 1.14 7.80
C LYS A 263 -13.07 0.89 6.85
N ALA A 264 -13.25 1.45 5.64
CA ALA A 264 -12.18 1.51 4.65
C ALA A 264 -11.04 2.49 5.04
N GLU A 265 -11.24 3.36 6.05
CA GLU A 265 -10.25 4.36 6.50
C GLU A 265 -9.23 3.73 7.44
N ASN A 266 -7.98 3.70 7.00
CA ASN A 266 -6.88 3.09 7.73
C ASN A 266 -5.69 4.06 8.01
N GLN A 267 -5.82 5.34 7.68
CA GLN A 267 -4.84 6.39 7.97
C GLN A 267 -5.59 7.67 8.39
N VAL A 268 -5.77 7.84 9.67
CA VAL A 268 -6.71 8.81 10.23
C VAL A 268 -6.02 9.73 11.24
N ALA A 269 -6.36 11.01 11.24
CA ALA A 269 -5.99 11.95 12.29
C ALA A 269 -7.24 12.44 13.03
N ILE A 270 -7.25 12.35 14.35
CA ILE A 270 -8.29 12.89 15.21
C ILE A 270 -7.80 14.24 15.74
N ARG A 271 -8.64 15.28 15.57
CA ARG A 271 -8.38 16.62 16.05
C ARG A 271 -9.63 17.16 16.78
N SER A 272 -9.50 18.25 17.53
CA SER A 272 -10.67 18.91 18.13
C SER A 272 -11.70 19.33 17.08
N THR A 273 -11.25 19.65 15.87
CA THR A 273 -12.07 20.08 14.74
C THR A 273 -12.75 18.94 13.97
N GLY A 274 -12.40 17.68 14.21
CA GLY A 274 -13.01 16.53 13.56
C GLY A 274 -12.09 15.35 13.31
N LEU A 275 -12.58 14.46 12.47
CA LEU A 275 -11.89 13.28 11.97
C LEU A 275 -11.38 13.55 10.56
N TYR A 276 -10.12 13.21 10.27
CA TYR A 276 -9.46 13.50 8.99
C TYR A 276 -8.83 12.24 8.41
N GLY A 277 -9.16 11.95 7.15
CA GLY A 277 -8.54 10.87 6.37
C GLY A 277 -7.43 11.39 5.47
N ARG A 278 -6.33 10.66 5.39
CA ARG A 278 -5.17 11.00 4.55
C ARG A 278 -5.47 10.76 3.08
N ARG A 279 -5.15 11.73 2.21
CA ARG A 279 -5.40 11.68 0.76
C ARG A 279 -4.16 12.06 -0.03
N LEU A 280 -3.98 11.42 -1.19
CA LEU A 280 -3.04 11.86 -2.21
C LEU A 280 -3.80 12.68 -3.24
N VAL A 281 -3.36 13.91 -3.47
CA VAL A 281 -3.98 14.80 -4.45
C VAL A 281 -2.92 15.34 -5.41
N ARG A 282 -3.35 15.80 -6.59
CA ARG A 282 -2.47 16.52 -7.49
C ARG A 282 -2.07 17.85 -6.85
N ALA A 283 -0.78 18.17 -6.92
CA ALA A 283 -0.33 19.52 -6.56
C ALA A 283 -0.85 20.51 -7.62
N ALA A 284 -1.55 21.56 -7.14
CA ALA A 284 -2.13 22.55 -8.04
C ALA A 284 -1.05 23.22 -8.91
N PRO A 285 -1.37 23.59 -10.17
CA PRO A 285 -0.49 24.38 -11.02
C PRO A 285 -0.55 25.86 -10.59
N GLU A 286 -0.03 26.18 -9.40
CA GLU A 286 0.04 27.54 -8.89
C GLU A 286 1.17 28.33 -9.55
N ALA A 287 1.02 29.65 -9.59
CA ALA A 287 2.10 30.52 -10.04
C ALA A 287 3.33 30.37 -9.10
N PRO A 288 4.55 30.45 -9.60
CA PRO A 288 5.72 30.38 -8.76
C PRO A 288 5.75 31.53 -7.76
N ALA A 289 5.95 31.21 -6.47
CA ALA A 289 6.05 32.20 -5.41
C ALA A 289 7.38 32.99 -5.48
N ARG A 290 8.43 32.33 -6.02
CA ARG A 290 9.78 32.91 -6.22
C ARG A 290 10.48 32.21 -7.40
N ALA A 291 11.57 32.81 -7.89
CA ALA A 291 12.52 32.13 -8.75
C ALA A 291 13.74 31.78 -7.89
N TRP A 292 13.91 30.50 -7.58
CA TRP A 292 15.07 30.02 -6.84
C TRP A 292 16.28 29.93 -7.78
N THR A 293 17.44 30.37 -7.32
CA THR A 293 18.75 30.25 -7.98
C THR A 293 19.73 29.58 -7.03
N ALA A 294 20.70 28.84 -7.58
CA ALA A 294 21.69 28.12 -6.80
C ALA A 294 22.89 29.02 -6.37
N GLU A 295 22.70 30.35 -6.29
CA GLU A 295 23.76 31.32 -5.99
C GLU A 295 24.52 30.99 -4.70
N GLY A 296 25.84 31.20 -4.72
CA GLY A 296 26.72 30.98 -3.59
C GLY A 296 27.22 29.52 -3.48
N THR A 297 27.37 29.04 -2.27
CA THR A 297 27.92 27.71 -1.99
C THR A 297 26.81 26.70 -1.71
N VAL A 298 26.74 25.66 -2.52
CA VAL A 298 25.76 24.57 -2.38
C VAL A 298 26.43 23.31 -1.80
N LEU A 299 25.96 22.83 -0.66
CA LEU A 299 26.37 21.58 -0.05
C LEU A 299 25.47 20.45 -0.52
N ILE A 300 26.08 19.39 -1.09
CA ILE A 300 25.36 18.17 -1.55
C ILE A 300 25.93 16.97 -0.82
N THR A 301 25.17 16.39 0.13
CA THR A 301 25.56 15.13 0.77
C THR A 301 25.18 13.96 -0.10
N GLY A 302 25.99 12.89 -0.11
CA GLY A 302 25.85 11.85 -1.12
C GLY A 302 26.22 12.33 -2.53
N GLY A 303 26.95 13.46 -2.63
CA GLY A 303 27.24 14.17 -3.87
C GLY A 303 28.05 13.40 -4.91
N THR A 304 28.71 12.31 -4.54
CA THR A 304 29.43 11.40 -5.46
C THR A 304 28.61 10.19 -5.91
N GLY A 305 27.34 10.06 -5.44
CA GLY A 305 26.41 9.03 -5.92
C GLY A 305 25.73 9.44 -7.22
N GLY A 306 25.03 8.51 -7.89
CA GLY A 306 24.36 8.77 -9.17
C GLY A 306 23.43 9.99 -9.14
N LEU A 307 22.46 10.03 -8.18
CA LEU A 307 21.57 11.19 -8.04
C LEU A 307 22.32 12.46 -7.59
N GLY A 308 23.34 12.31 -6.73
CA GLY A 308 24.17 13.43 -6.29
C GLY A 308 24.91 14.10 -7.44
N ALA A 309 25.41 13.34 -8.38
CA ALA A 309 26.08 13.84 -9.58
C ALA A 309 25.11 14.61 -10.49
N GLU A 310 23.89 14.10 -10.68
CA GLU A 310 22.85 14.79 -11.46
C GLU A 310 22.46 16.13 -10.82
N VAL A 311 22.25 16.15 -9.49
CA VAL A 311 21.95 17.37 -8.74
C VAL A 311 23.11 18.35 -8.77
N ALA A 312 24.36 17.88 -8.68
CA ALA A 312 25.55 18.74 -8.76
C ALA A 312 25.67 19.42 -10.12
N CYS A 313 25.56 18.67 -11.20
CA CYS A 313 25.58 19.22 -12.56
C CYS A 313 24.44 20.22 -12.80
N TRP A 314 23.23 19.92 -12.29
CA TRP A 314 22.08 20.82 -12.39
C TRP A 314 22.30 22.10 -11.60
N ALA A 315 22.79 22.02 -10.35
CA ALA A 315 23.07 23.20 -9.51
C ALA A 315 24.15 24.10 -10.14
N ALA A 316 25.22 23.51 -10.71
CA ALA A 316 26.23 24.24 -11.48
C ALA A 316 25.59 25.02 -12.63
N GLY A 317 24.71 24.37 -13.41
CA GLY A 317 23.99 25.01 -14.52
C GLY A 317 22.94 26.04 -14.08
N ARG A 318 22.61 26.11 -12.76
CA ARG A 318 21.70 27.10 -12.14
C ARG A 318 22.40 28.23 -11.41
N GLY A 319 23.71 28.34 -11.58
CA GLY A 319 24.48 29.48 -11.09
C GLY A 319 25.16 29.26 -9.73
N ALA A 320 25.38 28.03 -9.30
CA ALA A 320 26.18 27.74 -8.13
C ALA A 320 27.63 28.23 -8.35
N ASP A 321 28.13 29.08 -7.45
CA ASP A 321 29.53 29.52 -7.49
C ASP A 321 30.49 28.41 -7.03
N HIS A 322 30.04 27.63 -6.04
CA HIS A 322 30.83 26.61 -5.40
C HIS A 322 29.97 25.42 -4.97
N LEU A 323 30.37 24.20 -5.34
CA LEU A 323 29.76 22.96 -4.94
C LEU A 323 30.64 22.26 -3.91
N ILE A 324 30.08 21.94 -2.73
CA ILE A 324 30.69 21.06 -1.75
C ILE A 324 30.03 19.70 -1.88
N LEU A 325 30.76 18.73 -2.48
CA LEU A 325 30.27 17.38 -2.68
C LEU A 325 30.79 16.47 -1.57
N LEU A 326 29.90 16.17 -0.62
CA LEU A 326 30.24 15.41 0.58
C LEU A 326 29.84 13.94 0.43
N SER A 327 30.80 13.05 0.72
CA SER A 327 30.56 11.61 0.84
C SER A 327 31.64 10.98 1.72
N ARG A 328 31.42 9.77 2.23
CA ARG A 328 32.42 9.04 3.05
C ARG A 328 33.72 8.79 2.29
N ARG A 329 33.69 8.62 0.98
CA ARG A 329 34.88 8.41 0.13
C ARG A 329 35.50 9.73 -0.37
N GLY A 330 34.78 10.83 -0.32
CA GLY A 330 35.25 12.14 -0.78
C GLY A 330 35.85 12.11 -2.18
N PRO A 331 37.07 12.68 -2.38
CA PRO A 331 37.75 12.71 -3.67
C PRO A 331 38.17 11.32 -4.19
N GLY A 332 38.21 10.30 -3.33
CA GLY A 332 38.50 8.91 -3.71
C GLY A 332 37.29 8.14 -4.26
N ALA A 333 36.13 8.78 -4.43
CA ALA A 333 34.97 8.14 -5.02
C ALA A 333 35.16 7.90 -6.52
N PRO A 334 34.73 6.72 -7.04
CA PRO A 334 34.75 6.47 -8.48
C PRO A 334 34.02 7.56 -9.27
N GLY A 335 34.61 8.07 -10.35
CA GLY A 335 34.01 9.10 -11.20
C GLY A 335 34.08 10.54 -10.66
N ALA A 336 34.70 10.77 -9.47
CA ALA A 336 34.77 12.10 -8.85
C ALA A 336 35.44 13.13 -9.77
N GLU A 337 36.51 12.80 -10.42
CA GLU A 337 37.23 13.73 -11.31
C GLU A 337 36.42 14.08 -12.57
N ALA A 338 35.78 13.11 -13.21
CA ALA A 338 34.87 13.37 -14.32
C ALA A 338 33.65 14.23 -13.91
N LEU A 339 33.16 14.06 -12.68
CA LEU A 339 32.10 14.92 -12.13
C LEU A 339 32.61 16.34 -11.90
N ARG A 340 33.84 16.51 -11.36
CA ARG A 340 34.48 17.81 -11.19
C ARG A 340 34.52 18.55 -12.54
N GLU A 341 35.11 17.92 -13.57
CA GLU A 341 35.25 18.51 -14.89
C GLU A 341 33.89 18.97 -15.45
N LYS A 342 32.85 18.17 -15.33
CA LYS A 342 31.49 18.53 -15.80
C LYS A 342 30.92 19.75 -15.08
N CYS A 343 31.06 19.81 -13.75
CA CYS A 343 30.55 20.95 -12.98
C CYS A 343 31.36 22.22 -13.21
N GLU A 344 32.68 22.10 -13.36
CA GLU A 344 33.57 23.24 -13.65
C GLU A 344 33.37 23.79 -15.09
N GLN A 345 33.07 22.93 -16.07
CA GLN A 345 32.65 23.36 -17.41
C GLN A 345 31.30 24.12 -17.36
N ALA A 346 30.41 23.80 -16.39
CA ALA A 346 29.21 24.58 -16.18
C ALA A 346 29.39 25.85 -15.35
N GLY A 347 30.60 26.13 -14.86
CA GLY A 347 31.00 27.40 -14.22
C GLY A 347 31.12 27.31 -12.69
N ALA A 348 30.87 26.17 -12.04
CA ALA A 348 30.94 26.03 -10.62
C ALA A 348 32.29 25.45 -10.15
N ARG A 349 32.92 26.05 -9.17
CA ARG A 349 34.06 25.43 -8.46
C ARG A 349 33.59 24.21 -7.66
N VAL A 350 34.39 23.12 -7.62
CA VAL A 350 34.02 21.88 -6.91
C VAL A 350 35.03 21.54 -5.81
N THR A 351 34.54 21.28 -4.63
CA THR A 351 35.32 20.73 -3.50
C THR A 351 34.70 19.40 -3.06
N PHE A 352 35.49 18.31 -3.11
CA PHE A 352 35.06 17.02 -2.52
C PHE A 352 35.50 16.96 -1.07
N VAL A 353 34.56 16.56 -0.19
CA VAL A 353 34.82 16.40 1.23
C VAL A 353 34.56 14.95 1.64
N ALA A 354 35.57 14.33 2.26
CA ALA A 354 35.42 13.00 2.89
C ALA A 354 34.95 13.20 4.33
N ALA A 355 33.65 12.96 4.58
CA ALA A 355 33.07 13.10 5.92
C ALA A 355 31.83 12.21 6.06
N ASP A 356 31.49 11.85 7.31
CA ASP A 356 30.22 11.25 7.67
C ASP A 356 29.23 12.36 8.04
N VAL A 357 28.13 12.42 7.30
CA VAL A 357 27.09 13.46 7.51
C VAL A 357 26.38 13.31 8.86
N SER A 358 26.41 12.13 9.47
CA SER A 358 25.85 11.88 10.81
C SER A 358 26.77 12.31 11.95
N ASP A 359 28.03 12.59 11.64
CA ASP A 359 29.01 13.09 12.61
C ASP A 359 28.92 14.63 12.73
N ARG A 360 28.44 15.09 13.87
CA ARG A 360 28.18 16.49 14.13
C ARG A 360 29.45 17.35 14.09
N GLU A 361 30.60 16.82 14.60
CA GLU A 361 31.85 17.57 14.64
C GLU A 361 32.46 17.75 13.23
N GLN A 362 32.45 16.70 12.43
CA GLN A 362 32.88 16.79 11.03
C GLN A 362 32.01 17.76 10.25
N MET A 363 30.69 17.70 10.42
CA MET A 363 29.77 18.62 9.74
C MET A 363 29.91 20.07 10.18
N ALA A 364 30.13 20.32 11.47
CA ALA A 364 30.41 21.66 11.98
C ALA A 364 31.66 22.23 11.32
N ALA A 365 32.76 21.45 11.26
CA ALA A 365 34.00 21.87 10.60
C ALA A 365 33.81 22.19 9.10
N VAL A 366 32.99 21.39 8.38
CA VAL A 366 32.67 21.65 6.98
C VAL A 366 31.90 22.95 6.80
N LEU A 367 30.86 23.18 7.64
CA LEU A 367 29.99 24.36 7.56
C LEU A 367 30.69 25.65 8.04
N ASP A 368 31.71 25.54 8.90
CA ASP A 368 32.53 26.66 9.35
C ASP A 368 33.61 27.02 8.29
N ALA A 369 34.13 26.02 7.57
CA ALA A 369 35.08 26.23 6.49
C ALA A 369 34.45 26.83 5.22
N HIS A 370 33.14 26.65 5.03
CA HIS A 370 32.44 27.02 3.80
C HIS A 370 31.13 27.78 4.13
N PRO A 371 30.93 29.00 3.60
CA PRO A 371 29.69 29.77 3.79
C PRO A 371 28.55 29.19 2.90
N VAL A 372 27.94 28.10 3.38
CA VAL A 372 26.89 27.38 2.66
C VAL A 372 25.61 28.23 2.60
N THR A 373 25.04 28.36 1.39
CA THR A 373 23.80 29.08 1.10
C THR A 373 22.62 28.12 0.82
N SER A 374 22.93 26.90 0.38
CA SER A 374 21.91 25.87 0.11
C SER A 374 22.41 24.48 0.48
N VAL A 375 21.53 23.64 0.99
CA VAL A 375 21.82 22.25 1.35
C VAL A 375 20.90 21.31 0.60
N PHE A 376 21.50 20.29 -0.05
CA PHE A 376 20.79 19.16 -0.64
C PHE A 376 21.27 17.86 0.02
N HIS A 377 20.39 17.23 0.78
CA HIS A 377 20.70 16.03 1.51
C HIS A 377 20.20 14.77 0.80
N LEU A 378 21.14 14.05 0.15
CA LEU A 378 20.86 12.83 -0.61
C LEU A 378 21.52 11.59 0.01
N ALA A 379 22.33 11.76 1.06
CA ALA A 379 23.00 10.63 1.71
C ALA A 379 21.97 9.63 2.23
N ALA A 380 22.11 8.38 1.83
CA ALA A 380 21.21 7.28 2.21
C ALA A 380 21.95 5.96 2.20
N SER A 381 21.45 5.02 2.97
CA SER A 381 21.74 3.59 2.92
C SER A 381 20.41 2.84 2.86
N LEU A 382 20.46 1.61 2.36
CA LEU A 382 19.32 0.70 2.34
C LEU A 382 19.71 -0.55 3.14
N ASP A 383 18.76 -1.04 3.92
CA ASP A 383 18.78 -2.37 4.50
C ASP A 383 17.37 -2.92 4.29
N ASP A 384 17.23 -3.87 3.35
CA ASP A 384 15.97 -4.41 2.90
C ASP A 384 15.61 -5.66 3.68
N GLY A 385 14.36 -5.77 4.08
CA GLY A 385 13.84 -6.95 4.76
C GLY A 385 12.37 -6.79 5.07
N VAL A 386 11.63 -7.91 5.10
CA VAL A 386 10.25 -7.92 5.60
C VAL A 386 10.25 -7.56 7.08
N LEU A 387 9.16 -7.00 7.56
CA LEU A 387 9.01 -6.51 8.94
C LEU A 387 9.41 -7.55 9.98
N ASP A 388 9.07 -8.81 9.73
CA ASP A 388 9.41 -9.93 10.63
C ASP A 388 10.92 -10.09 10.88
N ARG A 389 11.78 -9.65 9.94
CA ARG A 389 13.25 -9.78 10.01
C ARG A 389 13.96 -8.48 10.37
N LEU A 390 13.26 -7.37 10.50
CA LEU A 390 13.87 -6.10 10.85
C LEU A 390 14.39 -6.13 12.29
N THR A 391 15.60 -5.62 12.47
CA THR A 391 16.26 -5.47 13.77
C THR A 391 16.55 -4.01 14.08
N SER A 392 16.90 -3.69 15.33
CA SER A 392 17.40 -2.36 15.70
C SER A 392 18.58 -1.91 14.84
N ASP A 393 19.46 -2.86 14.46
CA ASP A 393 20.62 -2.57 13.62
C ASP A 393 20.21 -2.21 12.18
N SER A 394 19.16 -2.84 11.64
CA SER A 394 18.58 -2.47 10.34
C SER A 394 18.08 -1.03 10.34
N PHE A 395 17.36 -0.64 11.40
CA PHE A 395 16.93 0.77 11.56
C PHE A 395 18.11 1.72 11.71
N ALA A 396 19.11 1.37 12.53
CA ALA A 396 20.29 2.20 12.74
C ALA A 396 21.11 2.39 11.45
N ALA A 397 21.26 1.33 10.65
CA ALA A 397 21.97 1.37 9.39
C ALA A 397 21.30 2.33 8.37
N VAL A 398 19.98 2.33 8.30
CA VAL A 398 19.23 3.21 7.39
C VAL A 398 19.13 4.63 7.97
N ALA A 399 18.82 4.78 9.24
CA ALA A 399 18.60 6.09 9.88
C ALA A 399 19.89 6.91 10.02
N GLY A 400 21.07 6.28 10.15
CA GLY A 400 22.34 6.96 10.40
C GLY A 400 22.62 8.08 9.40
N ALA A 401 22.94 7.72 8.17
CA ALA A 401 23.24 8.72 7.15
C ALA A 401 22.04 9.57 6.75
N LYS A 402 20.84 8.96 6.71
CA LYS A 402 19.65 9.61 6.18
C LYS A 402 18.97 10.54 7.20
N VAL A 403 18.59 10.02 8.35
CA VAL A 403 17.84 10.78 9.35
C VAL A 403 18.77 11.56 10.27
N ARG A 404 19.75 10.88 10.87
CA ARG A 404 20.70 11.54 11.77
C ARG A 404 21.50 12.61 11.04
N GLY A 405 21.92 12.33 9.80
CA GLY A 405 22.59 13.33 8.95
C GLY A 405 21.72 14.53 8.68
N ALA A 406 20.42 14.36 8.37
CA ALA A 406 19.48 15.46 8.19
C ALA A 406 19.28 16.29 9.47
N GLN A 407 19.18 15.63 10.63
CA GLN A 407 19.06 16.28 11.94
C GLN A 407 20.30 17.12 12.27
N VAL A 408 21.49 16.59 12.03
CA VAL A 408 22.77 17.30 12.23
C VAL A 408 22.83 18.54 11.33
N LEU A 409 22.46 18.40 10.06
CA LEU A 409 22.39 19.53 9.13
C LEU A 409 21.36 20.56 9.56
N ASP A 410 20.16 20.13 10.00
CA ASP A 410 19.14 21.02 10.51
C ASP A 410 19.65 21.83 11.72
N GLU A 411 20.22 21.15 12.71
CA GLU A 411 20.76 21.78 13.93
C GLU A 411 21.81 22.83 13.58
N LEU A 412 22.80 22.47 12.77
CA LEU A 412 23.95 23.31 12.46
C LEU A 412 23.65 24.46 11.46
N THR A 413 22.51 24.40 10.77
CA THR A 413 22.13 25.42 9.78
C THR A 413 20.97 26.31 10.22
N ARG A 414 20.40 26.12 11.41
CA ARG A 414 19.38 27.03 11.96
C ARG A 414 19.93 28.44 12.12
N GLY A 415 19.15 29.43 11.70
CA GLY A 415 19.52 30.85 11.75
C GLY A 415 20.60 31.28 10.75
N ARG A 416 21.06 30.38 9.85
CA ARG A 416 22.06 30.74 8.82
C ARG A 416 21.43 31.39 7.57
N GLY A 417 20.10 31.46 7.48
CA GLY A 417 19.39 32.09 6.35
C GLY A 417 19.58 31.36 5.02
N LEU A 418 19.53 30.04 5.01
CA LEU A 418 19.67 29.25 3.80
C LEU A 418 18.60 29.63 2.76
N SER A 419 18.96 29.70 1.49
CA SER A 419 18.04 29.88 0.38
C SER A 419 17.25 28.59 0.06
N ALA A 420 17.86 27.42 0.35
CA ALA A 420 17.21 26.10 0.23
C ALA A 420 17.80 25.10 1.24
N PHE A 421 16.94 24.25 1.81
CA PHE A 421 17.30 23.09 2.58
C PHE A 421 16.43 21.93 2.05
N VAL A 422 17.01 21.08 1.21
CA VAL A 422 16.28 20.06 0.46
C VAL A 422 16.63 18.65 0.95
N LEU A 423 15.62 17.89 1.33
CA LEU A 423 15.72 16.50 1.79
C LEU A 423 15.18 15.56 0.71
N PHE A 424 16.02 14.62 0.27
CA PHE A 424 15.62 13.60 -0.68
C PHE A 424 14.95 12.44 0.05
N SER A 425 13.64 12.52 0.17
CA SER A 425 12.75 11.49 0.67
C SER A 425 12.39 10.48 -0.43
N SER A 426 11.42 9.61 -0.21
CA SER A 426 10.96 8.60 -1.17
C SER A 426 9.46 8.34 -1.04
N ILE A 427 8.82 7.98 -2.16
CA ILE A 427 7.42 7.52 -2.16
C ILE A 427 7.20 6.28 -1.29
N SER A 428 8.27 5.55 -0.90
CA SER A 428 8.16 4.48 0.10
C SER A 428 7.63 4.99 1.44
N GLY A 429 7.97 6.21 1.84
CA GLY A 429 7.41 6.88 3.00
C GLY A 429 5.95 7.30 2.82
N VAL A 430 5.47 7.48 1.58
CA VAL A 430 4.11 7.90 1.25
C VAL A 430 3.14 6.72 1.15
N PHE A 431 3.55 5.66 0.44
CA PHE A 431 2.72 4.51 0.10
C PHE A 431 2.96 3.29 1.00
N GLY A 432 4.13 3.21 1.62
CA GLY A 432 4.67 1.95 2.10
C GLY A 432 5.09 1.05 0.94
N VAL A 433 6.20 0.38 1.07
CA VAL A 433 6.63 -0.64 0.10
C VAL A 433 7.05 -1.86 0.90
N PRO A 434 6.43 -3.03 0.71
CA PRO A 434 6.81 -4.23 1.43
C PRO A 434 8.31 -4.54 1.29
N GLY A 435 8.94 -4.96 2.37
CA GLY A 435 10.38 -5.18 2.43
C GLY A 435 11.23 -3.92 2.65
N LEU A 436 10.62 -2.74 2.79
CA LEU A 436 11.32 -1.46 3.00
C LEU A 436 10.88 -0.75 4.29
N GLY A 437 10.60 -1.48 5.38
CA GLY A 437 10.05 -0.93 6.61
C GLY A 437 10.92 0.17 7.24
N ALA A 438 12.20 -0.10 7.46
CA ALA A 438 13.14 0.88 8.01
C ALA A 438 13.36 2.07 7.06
N TYR A 439 13.40 1.83 5.76
CA TYR A 439 13.56 2.88 4.76
C TYR A 439 12.30 3.77 4.65
N ALA A 440 11.11 3.21 4.71
CA ALA A 440 9.86 3.96 4.72
C ALA A 440 9.73 4.83 5.99
N ALA A 441 10.11 4.28 7.15
CA ALA A 441 10.18 5.05 8.40
C ALA A 441 11.13 6.25 8.27
N ALA A 442 12.36 6.02 7.81
CA ALA A 442 13.36 7.08 7.64
C ALA A 442 12.90 8.19 6.68
N ASN A 443 12.21 7.84 5.59
CA ASN A 443 11.67 8.84 4.64
C ASN A 443 10.53 9.65 5.26
N ALA A 444 9.62 9.03 6.00
CA ALA A 444 8.58 9.76 6.72
C ALA A 444 9.15 10.71 7.79
N MET A 445 10.26 10.32 8.43
CA MET A 445 11.01 11.18 9.37
C MET A 445 11.62 12.41 8.67
N LEU A 446 12.11 12.28 7.43
CA LEU A 446 12.58 13.43 6.65
C LEU A 446 11.44 14.39 6.28
N ASP A 447 10.27 13.84 5.89
CA ASP A 447 9.11 14.66 5.57
C ASP A 447 8.65 15.45 6.80
N ALA A 448 8.61 14.82 7.98
CA ALA A 448 8.29 15.47 9.25
C ALA A 448 9.32 16.54 9.65
N LEU A 449 10.62 16.27 9.42
CA LEU A 449 11.68 17.23 9.69
C LEU A 449 11.52 18.50 8.84
N ALA A 450 11.17 18.35 7.55
CA ALA A 450 10.92 19.49 6.67
C ALA A 450 9.73 20.34 7.17
N VAL A 451 8.61 19.69 7.52
CA VAL A 451 7.43 20.37 8.09
C VAL A 451 7.78 21.08 9.40
N SER A 452 8.50 20.40 10.30
CA SER A 452 8.93 20.97 11.59
C SER A 452 9.86 22.18 11.41
N ARG A 453 10.81 22.11 10.46
CA ARG A 453 11.72 23.19 10.14
C ARG A 453 10.99 24.41 9.56
N ARG A 454 10.03 24.16 8.64
CA ARG A 454 9.16 25.21 8.09
C ARG A 454 8.31 25.90 9.17
N ALA A 455 7.73 25.12 10.08
CA ALA A 455 6.99 25.67 11.22
C ALA A 455 7.86 26.50 12.18
N ALA A 456 9.20 26.36 12.12
CA ALA A 456 10.17 27.21 12.82
C ALA A 456 10.53 28.48 12.02
N GLY A 457 9.97 28.72 10.85
CA GLY A 457 10.28 29.86 9.99
C GLY A 457 11.53 29.66 9.11
N GLU A 458 12.10 28.48 9.07
CA GLU A 458 13.29 28.14 8.29
C GLU A 458 12.94 27.53 6.94
N GLN A 459 13.78 27.72 5.93
CA GLN A 459 13.57 27.09 4.62
C GLN A 459 13.76 25.57 4.71
N ALA A 460 12.79 24.80 4.19
CA ALA A 460 12.90 23.36 4.03
C ALA A 460 11.95 22.85 2.94
N LEU A 461 12.39 21.79 2.24
CA LEU A 461 11.61 21.06 1.26
C LEU A 461 12.00 19.58 1.35
N ALA A 462 11.06 18.68 1.65
CA ALA A 462 11.25 17.26 1.46
C ALA A 462 10.57 16.83 0.16
N VAL A 463 11.31 16.11 -0.68
CA VAL A 463 10.78 15.56 -1.94
C VAL A 463 10.73 14.04 -1.84
N ALA A 464 9.53 13.48 -1.77
CA ALA A 464 9.29 12.05 -1.83
C ALA A 464 9.38 11.56 -3.28
N TRP A 465 10.56 11.09 -3.66
CA TRP A 465 10.87 10.70 -5.02
C TRP A 465 10.35 9.31 -5.38
N GLY A 466 9.79 9.19 -6.59
CA GLY A 466 9.74 7.93 -7.33
C GLY A 466 11.11 7.54 -7.89
N ALA A 467 11.15 6.45 -8.65
CA ALA A 467 12.39 5.99 -9.27
C ALA A 467 12.90 6.96 -10.35
N TRP A 468 14.21 7.17 -10.40
CA TRP A 468 14.88 7.91 -11.47
C TRP A 468 15.50 6.94 -12.48
N ALA A 469 15.46 7.29 -13.77
CA ALA A 469 16.06 6.52 -14.87
C ALA A 469 17.59 6.72 -14.97
N SER A 470 18.27 6.92 -13.86
CA SER A 470 19.72 7.03 -13.76
C SER A 470 20.23 6.00 -12.76
N GLU A 471 21.53 5.70 -12.76
CA GLU A 471 22.14 4.82 -11.77
C GLU A 471 21.90 5.36 -10.36
N GLY A 472 20.96 4.75 -9.65
CA GLY A 472 20.57 5.11 -8.27
C GLY A 472 20.18 3.89 -7.47
N LEU A 473 20.05 4.07 -6.14
CA LEU A 473 19.65 3.01 -5.19
C LEU A 473 18.36 2.28 -5.63
N ALA A 474 17.38 3.00 -6.17
CA ALA A 474 16.11 2.41 -6.57
C ALA A 474 16.22 1.47 -7.79
N THR A 475 17.04 1.78 -8.77
CA THR A 475 17.24 0.93 -9.96
C THR A 475 18.05 -0.32 -9.65
N HIS A 476 18.99 -0.23 -8.72
CA HIS A 476 19.79 -1.39 -8.30
C HIS A 476 19.02 -2.33 -7.37
N VAL A 477 18.14 -1.81 -6.52
CA VAL A 477 17.45 -2.59 -5.47
C VAL A 477 16.08 -3.06 -5.92
N VAL A 478 15.29 -2.18 -6.55
CA VAL A 478 13.90 -2.51 -6.93
C VAL A 478 13.82 -3.16 -8.31
N GLY A 479 14.71 -2.81 -9.23
CA GLY A 479 14.72 -3.27 -10.61
C GLY A 479 13.58 -2.69 -11.47
N ASP A 480 13.85 -2.43 -12.76
CA ASP A 480 12.88 -1.82 -13.68
C ASP A 480 11.59 -2.63 -13.85
N GLU A 481 11.69 -3.95 -13.81
CA GLU A 481 10.54 -4.83 -13.97
C GLU A 481 9.60 -4.76 -12.77
N ARG A 482 10.13 -4.70 -11.54
CA ARG A 482 9.34 -4.55 -10.33
C ARG A 482 8.63 -3.20 -10.27
N LEU A 483 9.30 -2.12 -10.67
CA LEU A 483 8.67 -0.80 -10.79
C LEU A 483 7.51 -0.82 -11.78
N ARG A 484 7.71 -1.41 -12.97
CA ARG A 484 6.64 -1.54 -13.98
C ARG A 484 5.45 -2.34 -13.48
N ARG A 485 5.68 -3.43 -12.73
CA ARG A 485 4.60 -4.22 -12.08
C ARG A 485 3.82 -3.42 -11.04
N MET A 486 4.46 -2.43 -10.41
CA MET A 486 3.79 -1.51 -9.50
C MET A 486 3.07 -0.36 -10.21
N GLY A 487 3.10 -0.30 -11.54
CA GLY A 487 2.59 0.81 -12.33
C GLY A 487 3.45 2.07 -12.25
N LEU A 488 4.68 1.96 -11.75
CA LEU A 488 5.62 3.08 -11.64
C LEU A 488 6.59 3.08 -12.84
N THR A 489 6.88 4.29 -13.32
CA THR A 489 7.85 4.50 -14.39
C THR A 489 9.05 5.26 -13.86
N ALA A 490 10.26 4.83 -14.25
CA ALA A 490 11.48 5.55 -13.89
C ALA A 490 11.53 6.89 -14.63
N MET A 491 11.67 7.98 -13.87
CA MET A 491 11.66 9.35 -14.39
C MET A 491 13.02 9.74 -14.99
N PRO A 492 13.09 10.32 -16.20
CA PRO A 492 14.31 10.92 -16.70
C PRO A 492 14.83 12.02 -15.77
N ALA A 493 16.13 12.00 -15.43
CA ALA A 493 16.75 12.92 -14.47
C ALA A 493 16.43 14.40 -14.78
N LYS A 494 16.51 14.81 -16.05
CA LYS A 494 16.20 16.18 -16.49
C LYS A 494 14.78 16.61 -16.11
N ALA A 495 13.81 15.73 -16.24
CA ALA A 495 12.40 16.04 -15.94
C ALA A 495 12.15 16.02 -14.42
N ALA A 496 12.81 15.11 -13.67
CA ALA A 496 12.77 15.09 -12.22
C ALA A 496 13.38 16.37 -11.61
N LEU A 497 14.52 16.83 -12.15
CA LEU A 497 15.14 18.10 -11.73
C LEU A 497 14.29 19.33 -12.09
N ALA A 498 13.54 19.30 -13.19
CA ALA A 498 12.54 20.33 -13.48
C ALA A 498 11.39 20.34 -12.45
N ALA A 499 10.94 19.17 -12.00
CA ALA A 499 9.95 19.08 -10.93
C ALA A 499 10.50 19.58 -9.58
N LEU A 500 11.77 19.33 -9.27
CA LEU A 500 12.46 19.88 -8.11
C LEU A 500 12.49 21.42 -8.14
N GLU A 501 12.86 21.99 -9.30
CA GLU A 501 12.85 23.44 -9.49
C GLU A 501 11.47 24.05 -9.31
N HIS A 502 10.43 23.39 -9.82
CA HIS A 502 9.05 23.82 -9.61
C HIS A 502 8.66 23.80 -8.12
N ALA A 503 9.09 22.77 -7.36
CA ALA A 503 8.82 22.70 -5.92
C ALA A 503 9.55 23.80 -5.14
N LEU A 504 10.83 24.04 -5.46
CA LEU A 504 11.62 25.14 -4.86
C LEU A 504 11.00 26.53 -5.14
N ASN A 505 10.49 26.71 -6.36
CA ASN A 505 9.89 27.99 -6.78
C ASN A 505 8.51 28.23 -6.17
N ARG A 506 7.81 27.16 -5.76
CA ARG A 506 6.46 27.23 -5.14
C ARG A 506 6.46 27.23 -3.63
N ASP A 507 7.62 27.06 -3.04
CA ASP A 507 7.80 27.07 -1.58
C ASP A 507 7.06 25.93 -0.86
N ASP A 508 6.96 24.76 -1.51
CA ASP A 508 6.39 23.54 -0.92
C ASP A 508 7.23 23.11 0.31
N ALA A 509 6.59 22.65 1.39
CA ALA A 509 7.27 22.01 2.52
C ALA A 509 7.56 20.54 2.24
N THR A 510 6.58 19.85 1.66
CA THR A 510 6.66 18.46 1.23
C THR A 510 5.97 18.29 -0.10
N ILE A 511 6.54 17.46 -0.97
CA ILE A 511 5.97 17.12 -2.27
C ILE A 511 6.34 15.68 -2.65
N ALA A 512 5.43 14.93 -3.24
CA ALA A 512 5.72 13.66 -3.85
C ALA A 512 5.85 13.84 -5.37
N VAL A 513 6.96 13.35 -5.94
CA VAL A 513 7.24 13.46 -7.37
C VAL A 513 7.52 12.07 -7.93
N PHE A 514 6.59 11.57 -8.72
CA PHE A 514 6.70 10.24 -9.33
C PHE A 514 5.84 10.14 -10.60
N ASP A 515 6.23 9.25 -11.49
CA ASP A 515 5.46 8.90 -12.68
C ASP A 515 4.74 7.57 -12.45
N ALA A 516 3.41 7.58 -12.59
CA ALA A 516 2.58 6.40 -12.41
C ALA A 516 1.56 6.27 -13.55
N ASP A 517 1.51 5.10 -14.16
CA ASP A 517 0.40 4.69 -15.01
C ASP A 517 -0.67 3.98 -14.16
N TRP A 518 -1.64 4.74 -13.71
CA TRP A 518 -2.71 4.25 -12.84
C TRP A 518 -3.54 3.12 -13.49
N ASN A 519 -3.50 2.95 -14.81
CA ASN A 519 -4.17 1.83 -15.47
C ASN A 519 -3.42 0.52 -15.30
N ARG A 520 -2.10 0.59 -15.09
CA ARG A 520 -1.23 -0.56 -14.85
C ARG A 520 -1.04 -0.88 -13.38
N VAL A 521 -1.38 0.05 -12.47
CA VAL A 521 -1.34 -0.25 -11.03
C VAL A 521 -2.32 -1.39 -10.75
N PRO A 522 -1.86 -2.55 -10.25
CA PRO A 522 -2.70 -3.70 -9.97
C PRO A 522 -3.82 -3.36 -8.98
N THR A 523 -4.98 -4.00 -9.10
CA THR A 523 -6.13 -3.75 -8.23
C THR A 523 -5.77 -3.94 -6.75
N HIS A 524 -5.07 -5.03 -6.42
CA HIS A 524 -4.62 -5.29 -5.05
C HIS A 524 -3.67 -4.22 -4.49
N THR A 525 -2.82 -3.59 -5.34
CA THR A 525 -1.99 -2.46 -4.91
C THR A 525 -2.85 -1.27 -4.55
N ARG A 526 -3.93 -1.01 -5.31
CA ARG A 526 -4.89 0.05 -4.99
C ARG A 526 -5.65 -0.24 -3.71
N ASP A 527 -6.08 -1.48 -3.53
CA ASP A 527 -6.78 -1.93 -2.33
C ASP A 527 -5.89 -1.78 -1.08
N GLY A 528 -4.60 -2.11 -1.18
CA GLY A 528 -3.63 -1.93 -0.10
C GLY A 528 -3.32 -0.46 0.24
N LEU A 529 -3.53 0.47 -0.72
CA LEU A 529 -3.44 1.91 -0.47
C LEU A 529 -4.71 2.48 0.18
N GLY A 530 -5.78 1.67 0.28
CA GLY A 530 -7.03 2.06 0.91
C GLY A 530 -7.62 3.33 0.29
N THR A 531 -8.08 4.23 1.14
CA THR A 531 -8.74 5.48 0.74
C THR A 531 -7.78 6.59 0.29
N LEU A 532 -6.45 6.36 0.40
CA LEU A 532 -5.43 7.35 0.03
C LEU A 532 -5.62 7.92 -1.38
N LEU A 533 -6.08 7.10 -2.34
CA LEU A 533 -6.25 7.47 -3.75
C LEU A 533 -7.64 7.99 -4.10
N HIS A 534 -8.57 8.08 -3.16
CA HIS A 534 -9.98 8.41 -3.46
C HIS A 534 -10.17 9.78 -4.11
N GLU A 535 -9.30 10.72 -3.84
CA GLU A 535 -9.37 12.07 -4.42
C GLU A 535 -8.50 12.25 -5.67
N LEU A 536 -7.86 11.18 -6.16
CA LEU A 536 -7.08 11.19 -7.38
C LEU A 536 -7.95 10.67 -8.54
N PRO A 537 -8.49 11.53 -9.44
CA PRO A 537 -9.47 11.12 -10.45
C PRO A 537 -8.96 10.02 -11.38
N GLU A 538 -7.68 10.08 -11.77
CA GLU A 538 -7.04 9.12 -12.65
C GLU A 538 -6.80 7.74 -12.01
N ALA A 539 -6.82 7.66 -10.68
CA ALA A 539 -6.73 6.40 -9.96
C ALA A 539 -8.12 5.75 -9.74
N ARG A 540 -9.21 6.50 -9.97
CA ARG A 540 -10.57 5.95 -9.88
C ARG A 540 -10.84 5.05 -11.07
N ARG A 541 -11.08 3.76 -10.83
CA ARG A 541 -11.66 2.85 -11.83
C ARG A 541 -13.16 2.72 -11.58
N PRO A 542 -14.00 2.50 -12.64
CA PRO A 542 -15.32 1.94 -12.43
C PRO A 542 -15.15 0.60 -11.69
N ALA A 543 -16.03 0.33 -10.72
CA ALA A 543 -15.99 -0.89 -9.92
C ALA A 543 -15.89 -2.10 -10.87
N ALA A 544 -14.75 -2.76 -10.87
CA ALA A 544 -14.60 -4.04 -11.57
C ALA A 544 -15.49 -5.05 -10.85
N ALA A 545 -16.08 -5.97 -11.62
CA ALA A 545 -16.88 -7.07 -11.07
C ALA A 545 -16.13 -7.70 -9.90
N SER A 546 -16.83 -7.90 -8.80
CA SER A 546 -16.33 -8.47 -7.55
C SER A 546 -15.50 -9.73 -7.86
N ARG A 547 -14.24 -9.77 -7.44
CA ARG A 547 -13.46 -11.00 -7.48
C ARG A 547 -14.09 -12.02 -6.54
N PRO A 548 -13.97 -13.34 -6.87
CA PRO A 548 -14.43 -14.39 -5.95
C PRO A 548 -13.79 -14.17 -4.57
N ASP A 549 -14.60 -14.21 -3.54
CA ASP A 549 -14.15 -14.17 -2.16
C ASP A 549 -14.01 -15.61 -1.59
N ALA A 550 -13.65 -15.71 -0.31
CA ALA A 550 -13.51 -17.01 0.35
C ALA A 550 -14.83 -17.82 0.38
N ALA A 551 -15.97 -17.16 0.39
CA ALA A 551 -17.30 -17.79 0.36
C ALA A 551 -17.56 -18.36 -1.04
N ASP A 552 -17.23 -17.64 -2.09
CA ASP A 552 -17.33 -18.09 -3.48
C ASP A 552 -16.44 -19.31 -3.74
N LEU A 553 -15.19 -19.28 -3.27
CA LEU A 553 -14.28 -20.42 -3.43
C LEU A 553 -14.77 -21.65 -2.66
N ARG A 554 -15.21 -21.48 -1.41
CA ARG A 554 -15.81 -22.59 -0.63
C ARG A 554 -17.02 -23.19 -1.33
N THR A 555 -17.89 -22.36 -1.88
CA THR A 555 -19.04 -22.80 -2.68
C THR A 555 -18.60 -23.62 -3.90
N GLN A 556 -17.56 -23.19 -4.62
CA GLN A 556 -16.99 -23.91 -5.77
C GLN A 556 -16.32 -25.23 -5.38
N LEU A 557 -15.82 -25.36 -4.16
CA LEU A 557 -15.20 -26.59 -3.64
C LEU A 557 -16.20 -27.56 -3.05
N THR A 558 -17.44 -27.12 -2.76
CA THR A 558 -18.49 -27.95 -2.21
C THR A 558 -18.94 -28.99 -3.22
N GLY A 559 -19.00 -30.25 -2.81
CA GLY A 559 -19.43 -31.37 -3.66
C GLY A 559 -18.34 -31.95 -4.57
N LEU A 560 -17.12 -31.38 -4.59
CA LEU A 560 -15.99 -31.94 -5.31
C LEU A 560 -15.34 -33.08 -4.49
N ASP A 561 -14.91 -34.14 -5.21
CA ASP A 561 -14.07 -35.16 -4.61
C ASP A 561 -12.65 -34.63 -4.30
N ALA A 562 -11.85 -35.41 -3.57
CA ALA A 562 -10.50 -35.00 -3.15
C ALA A 562 -9.59 -34.65 -4.33
N ALA A 563 -9.66 -35.41 -5.42
CA ALA A 563 -8.82 -35.20 -6.60
C ALA A 563 -9.25 -33.96 -7.39
N GLN A 564 -10.57 -33.76 -7.55
CA GLN A 564 -11.14 -32.57 -8.20
C GLN A 564 -10.84 -31.29 -7.38
N ARG A 565 -10.94 -31.37 -6.06
CA ARG A 565 -10.61 -30.24 -5.15
C ARG A 565 -9.14 -29.87 -5.27
N THR A 566 -8.23 -30.84 -5.24
CA THR A 566 -6.79 -30.60 -5.42
C THR A 566 -6.51 -29.98 -6.79
N ALA A 567 -7.13 -30.48 -7.86
CA ALA A 567 -6.97 -29.90 -9.20
C ALA A 567 -7.45 -28.45 -9.24
N LYS A 568 -8.63 -28.16 -8.68
CA LYS A 568 -9.19 -26.81 -8.63
C LYS A 568 -8.29 -25.86 -7.85
N LEU A 569 -7.76 -26.27 -6.70
CA LEU A 569 -6.88 -25.42 -5.88
C LEU A 569 -5.52 -25.20 -6.55
N ARG A 570 -4.99 -26.18 -7.28
CA ARG A 570 -3.79 -25.96 -8.13
C ARG A 570 -4.07 -24.92 -9.22
N ASP A 571 -5.24 -24.95 -9.85
CA ASP A 571 -5.60 -23.94 -10.85
C ASP A 571 -5.73 -22.56 -10.22
N VAL A 572 -6.30 -22.45 -9.02
CA VAL A 572 -6.36 -21.20 -8.24
C VAL A 572 -4.95 -20.70 -7.92
N VAL A 573 -4.08 -21.52 -7.34
CA VAL A 573 -2.69 -21.14 -7.04
C VAL A 573 -1.97 -20.72 -8.31
N ARG A 574 -2.14 -21.46 -9.42
CA ARG A 574 -1.53 -21.15 -10.71
C ARG A 574 -1.97 -19.79 -11.26
N ALA A 575 -3.25 -19.47 -11.15
CA ALA A 575 -3.80 -18.19 -11.56
C ALA A 575 -3.25 -17.05 -10.71
N GLU A 576 -3.16 -17.25 -9.39
CA GLU A 576 -2.61 -16.24 -8.47
C GLU A 576 -1.10 -16.03 -8.67
N VAL A 577 -0.35 -17.10 -8.96
CA VAL A 577 1.07 -17.02 -9.33
C VAL A 577 1.25 -16.21 -10.62
N ALA A 578 0.43 -16.47 -11.65
CA ALA A 578 0.48 -15.72 -12.90
C ALA A 578 0.21 -14.23 -12.67
N ASP A 579 -0.82 -13.90 -11.88
CA ASP A 579 -1.19 -12.52 -11.60
C ASP A 579 -0.11 -11.80 -10.73
N VAL A 580 0.48 -12.49 -9.75
CA VAL A 580 1.61 -11.96 -8.94
C VAL A 580 2.84 -11.68 -9.80
N LEU A 581 3.09 -12.50 -10.82
CA LEU A 581 4.19 -12.34 -11.78
C LEU A 581 3.84 -11.40 -12.95
N GLY A 582 2.57 -10.95 -13.06
CA GLY A 582 2.11 -10.04 -14.11
C GLY A 582 1.91 -10.70 -15.48
N HIS A 583 1.59 -11.99 -15.50
CA HIS A 583 1.22 -12.71 -16.72
C HIS A 583 -0.31 -12.68 -16.91
N ASP A 584 -0.76 -12.35 -18.12
CA ASP A 584 -2.19 -12.35 -18.47
C ASP A 584 -2.78 -13.75 -18.62
N ASP A 585 -1.94 -14.76 -18.86
CA ASP A 585 -2.34 -16.16 -19.04
C ASP A 585 -1.65 -17.07 -18.00
N ALA A 586 -2.46 -17.71 -17.17
CA ALA A 586 -1.98 -18.69 -16.19
C ALA A 586 -1.35 -19.93 -16.83
N ALA A 587 -1.65 -20.22 -18.11
CA ALA A 587 -1.08 -21.37 -18.82
C ALA A 587 0.44 -21.29 -19.00
N VAL A 588 1.02 -20.09 -18.93
CA VAL A 588 2.47 -19.85 -19.01
C VAL A 588 3.22 -20.40 -17.79
N ILE A 589 2.54 -20.55 -16.65
CA ILE A 589 3.15 -21.04 -15.41
C ILE A 589 3.21 -22.56 -15.42
N ASP A 590 4.42 -23.12 -15.41
CA ASP A 590 4.61 -24.56 -15.19
C ASP A 590 4.36 -24.89 -13.71
N PRO A 591 3.35 -25.73 -13.38
CA PRO A 591 2.97 -26.00 -11.99
C PRO A 591 4.00 -26.80 -11.19
N ARG A 592 5.02 -27.35 -11.83
CA ARG A 592 6.09 -28.12 -11.18
C ARG A 592 7.39 -27.32 -11.01
N ARG A 593 7.47 -26.15 -11.62
CA ARG A 593 8.64 -25.31 -11.55
C ARG A 593 8.70 -24.58 -10.21
N PRO A 594 9.86 -24.60 -9.50
CA PRO A 594 9.99 -23.89 -8.23
C PRO A 594 9.74 -22.37 -8.37
N PHE A 595 9.09 -21.78 -7.40
CA PHE A 595 8.79 -20.34 -7.38
C PHE A 595 10.05 -19.47 -7.51
N ALA A 596 11.15 -19.89 -6.89
CA ALA A 596 12.45 -19.20 -7.03
C ALA A 596 12.93 -19.10 -8.47
N GLU A 597 12.72 -20.16 -9.29
CA GLU A 597 13.08 -20.18 -10.72
C GLU A 597 12.06 -19.41 -11.58
N LEU A 598 10.86 -19.17 -11.07
CA LEU A 598 9.85 -18.33 -11.72
C LEU A 598 10.08 -16.84 -11.44
N GLY A 599 11.08 -16.50 -10.61
CA GLY A 599 11.42 -15.12 -10.26
C GLY A 599 10.72 -14.62 -9.00
N PHE A 600 10.27 -15.53 -8.12
CA PHE A 600 9.77 -15.14 -6.80
C PHE A 600 10.92 -14.71 -5.89
N ASP A 601 10.75 -13.55 -5.30
CA ASP A 601 11.52 -13.03 -4.17
C ASP A 601 10.68 -13.10 -2.87
N SER A 602 11.24 -12.64 -1.78
CA SER A 602 10.52 -12.61 -0.49
C SER A 602 9.22 -11.82 -0.56
N LEU A 603 9.17 -10.77 -1.36
CA LEU A 603 7.99 -9.93 -1.50
C LEU A 603 6.88 -10.57 -2.33
N THR A 604 7.21 -11.15 -3.48
CA THR A 604 6.25 -11.88 -4.32
C THR A 604 5.70 -13.08 -3.57
N SER A 605 6.52 -13.72 -2.72
CA SER A 605 6.08 -14.80 -1.84
C SER A 605 5.07 -14.34 -0.80
N VAL A 606 5.31 -13.21 -0.12
CA VAL A 606 4.36 -12.61 0.82
C VAL A 606 3.06 -12.21 0.10
N ARG A 607 3.15 -11.64 -1.10
CA ARG A 607 1.96 -11.30 -1.89
C ARG A 607 1.12 -12.51 -2.24
N LEU A 608 1.76 -13.59 -2.73
CA LEU A 608 1.05 -14.83 -3.05
C LEU A 608 0.36 -15.41 -1.80
N ARG A 609 1.09 -15.46 -0.67
CA ARG A 609 0.54 -15.90 0.61
C ARG A 609 -0.70 -15.10 1.01
N ASN A 610 -0.60 -13.76 0.99
CA ASN A 610 -1.71 -12.88 1.37
C ASN A 610 -2.95 -13.09 0.49
N ARG A 611 -2.77 -13.22 -0.82
CA ARG A 611 -3.86 -13.48 -1.76
C ARG A 611 -4.52 -14.83 -1.54
N LEU A 612 -3.72 -15.86 -1.34
CA LEU A 612 -4.24 -17.19 -1.04
C LEU A 612 -4.96 -17.22 0.32
N THR A 613 -4.46 -16.49 1.32
CA THR A 613 -5.15 -16.32 2.61
C THR A 613 -6.53 -15.67 2.43
N GLN A 614 -6.62 -14.59 1.64
CA GLN A 614 -7.90 -13.94 1.34
C GLN A 614 -8.89 -14.86 0.59
N LEU A 615 -8.40 -15.57 -0.43
CA LEU A 615 -9.22 -16.46 -1.25
C LEU A 615 -9.67 -17.73 -0.52
N THR A 616 -8.84 -18.25 0.37
CA THR A 616 -9.12 -19.52 1.07
C THR A 616 -9.71 -19.33 2.45
N GLY A 617 -9.50 -18.17 3.06
CA GLY A 617 -9.80 -17.91 4.47
C GLY A 617 -8.89 -18.67 5.44
N LEU A 618 -7.81 -19.31 4.95
CA LEU A 618 -6.84 -20.03 5.77
C LEU A 618 -5.70 -19.10 6.19
N SER A 619 -5.39 -19.04 7.46
CA SER A 619 -4.13 -18.42 7.92
C SER A 619 -2.94 -19.27 7.43
N MET A 620 -1.99 -18.63 6.75
CA MET A 620 -0.79 -19.26 6.19
C MET A 620 0.46 -18.64 6.80
N ALA A 621 1.41 -19.48 7.20
CA ALA A 621 2.72 -19.02 7.67
C ALA A 621 3.43 -18.17 6.62
N VAL A 622 4.25 -17.21 7.04
CA VAL A 622 5.07 -16.38 6.12
C VAL A 622 5.99 -17.25 5.26
N THR A 623 6.42 -18.40 5.78
CA THR A 623 7.30 -19.37 5.11
C THR A 623 6.56 -20.30 4.15
N ALA A 624 5.23 -20.33 4.14
CA ALA A 624 4.45 -21.34 3.39
C ALA A 624 4.82 -21.47 1.90
N VAL A 625 5.17 -20.36 1.23
CA VAL A 625 5.59 -20.37 -0.17
C VAL A 625 7.01 -20.95 -0.34
N PHE A 626 7.83 -20.91 0.71
CA PHE A 626 9.17 -21.54 0.73
C PHE A 626 9.08 -23.00 1.12
N ASP A 627 8.17 -23.37 2.03
CA ASP A 627 7.95 -24.73 2.50
C ASP A 627 7.30 -25.62 1.42
N PHE A 628 6.46 -25.01 0.57
CA PHE A 628 5.80 -25.63 -0.58
C PHE A 628 6.19 -24.90 -1.87
N PRO A 629 7.38 -25.14 -2.40
CA PRO A 629 8.03 -24.29 -3.39
C PRO A 629 7.46 -24.37 -4.81
N THR A 630 6.41 -25.14 -5.07
CA THR A 630 5.77 -25.27 -6.39
C THR A 630 4.25 -25.04 -6.31
N VAL A 631 3.64 -24.68 -7.44
CA VAL A 631 2.17 -24.58 -7.56
C VAL A 631 1.49 -25.89 -7.16
N THR A 632 2.09 -27.02 -7.52
CA THR A 632 1.56 -28.36 -7.20
C THR A 632 1.54 -28.60 -5.71
N GLU A 633 2.67 -28.45 -5.04
CA GLU A 633 2.82 -28.71 -3.60
C GLU A 633 1.98 -27.75 -2.76
N LEU A 634 1.98 -26.47 -3.12
CA LEU A 634 1.18 -25.46 -2.41
C LEU A 634 -0.34 -25.72 -2.61
N GLY A 635 -0.76 -26.11 -3.81
CA GLY A 635 -2.14 -26.49 -4.09
C GLY A 635 -2.58 -27.75 -3.33
N GLU A 636 -1.71 -28.76 -3.20
CA GLU A 636 -1.96 -29.96 -2.41
C GLU A 636 -2.03 -29.64 -0.90
N HIS A 637 -1.15 -28.78 -0.40
CA HIS A 637 -1.20 -28.30 0.98
C HIS A 637 -2.54 -27.62 1.29
N LEU A 638 -2.98 -26.70 0.44
CA LEU A 638 -4.27 -26.03 0.59
C LEU A 638 -5.44 -27.00 0.52
N ALA A 639 -5.38 -28.01 -0.39
CA ALA A 639 -6.42 -29.02 -0.50
C ALA A 639 -6.53 -29.88 0.76
N GLY A 640 -5.41 -30.22 1.37
CA GLY A 640 -5.37 -30.95 2.65
C GLY A 640 -5.99 -30.14 3.79
N ARG A 641 -5.75 -28.83 3.85
CA ARG A 641 -6.31 -27.95 4.88
C ARG A 641 -7.79 -27.59 4.68
N LEU A 642 -8.23 -27.43 3.43
CA LEU A 642 -9.64 -27.15 3.08
C LEU A 642 -10.48 -28.42 2.94
N GLY A 643 -9.84 -29.59 2.84
CA GLY A 643 -10.50 -30.87 2.66
C GLY A 643 -10.64 -31.72 3.91
N GLY A 644 -10.06 -31.30 5.01
CA GLY A 644 -10.43 -31.84 6.32
C GLY A 644 -11.92 -31.52 6.53
N ASP A 645 -12.75 -32.55 6.71
CA ASP A 645 -14.12 -32.35 7.19
C ASP A 645 -14.08 -31.27 8.27
N ASP A 646 -14.91 -30.25 8.09
CA ASP A 646 -15.11 -29.25 9.14
C ASP A 646 -15.18 -30.01 10.46
N PHE A 647 -14.20 -29.77 11.33
CA PHE A 647 -14.28 -30.24 12.71
C PHE A 647 -15.39 -29.43 13.35
N ASP A 648 -16.61 -29.74 12.95
CA ASP A 648 -17.83 -29.23 13.52
C ASP A 648 -18.01 -30.01 14.82
N ALA A 649 -17.51 -29.42 15.91
CA ALA A 649 -17.69 -29.96 17.26
C ALA A 649 -19.17 -30.25 17.55
N GLY A 650 -20.10 -29.48 16.97
CA GLY A 650 -21.54 -29.72 17.07
C GLY A 650 -21.98 -31.00 16.36
N LYS A 651 -21.50 -31.24 15.12
CA LYS A 651 -21.80 -32.49 14.39
C LYS A 651 -21.13 -33.69 15.04
N LEU A 652 -19.95 -33.54 15.61
CA LEU A 652 -19.26 -34.62 16.33
C LEU A 652 -20.02 -34.94 17.65
N LEU A 653 -20.50 -33.94 18.38
CA LEU A 653 -21.30 -34.12 19.56
C LEU A 653 -22.64 -34.83 19.25
N VAL A 654 -23.33 -34.39 18.19
CA VAL A 654 -24.58 -35.06 17.75
C VAL A 654 -24.33 -36.50 17.32
N ARG A 655 -23.20 -36.78 16.63
CA ARG A 655 -22.83 -38.14 16.26
C ARG A 655 -22.40 -38.99 17.45
N LEU A 656 -21.75 -38.38 18.45
CA LEU A 656 -21.43 -39.02 19.74
C LEU A 656 -22.67 -39.33 20.54
N GLU A 657 -23.64 -38.40 20.62
CA GLU A 657 -24.96 -38.64 21.24
C GLU A 657 -25.68 -39.81 20.54
N SER A 658 -25.73 -39.82 19.20
CA SER A 658 -26.35 -40.93 18.45
C SER A 658 -25.68 -42.28 18.73
N LEU A 659 -24.34 -42.30 18.81
CA LEU A 659 -23.58 -43.52 19.13
C LEU A 659 -23.79 -43.96 20.57
N LEU A 660 -23.96 -43.06 21.53
CA LEU A 660 -24.27 -43.36 22.93
C LEU A 660 -25.67 -43.88 23.07
N ASP A 661 -26.65 -43.39 22.30
CA ASP A 661 -28.02 -43.85 22.27
C ASP A 661 -28.17 -45.25 21.63
N GLU A 662 -27.31 -45.62 20.67
CA GLU A 662 -27.29 -46.90 20.02
C GLU A 662 -26.47 -47.96 20.78
N ALA A 663 -25.61 -47.59 21.72
CA ALA A 663 -24.73 -48.45 22.49
C ALA A 663 -25.43 -49.10 23.69
N GLY A 664 -25.13 -50.36 23.96
CA GLY A 664 -25.60 -51.05 25.13
C GLY A 664 -24.97 -50.47 26.42
N PRO A 665 -25.61 -50.74 27.61
CA PRO A 665 -25.14 -50.12 28.89
C PRO A 665 -23.64 -50.39 29.21
N ASP A 666 -23.13 -51.55 28.82
CA ASP A 666 -21.70 -51.92 29.04
C ASP A 666 -20.76 -51.23 28.05
N ASP A 667 -21.20 -50.92 26.83
CA ASP A 667 -20.42 -50.23 25.81
C ASP A 667 -20.35 -48.73 26.09
N VAL A 668 -21.39 -48.13 26.67
CA VAL A 668 -21.40 -46.71 27.11
C VAL A 668 -20.35 -46.45 28.18
N GLY A 669 -20.22 -47.36 29.16
CA GLY A 669 -19.19 -47.28 30.20
C GLY A 669 -17.78 -47.33 29.65
N THR A 670 -17.54 -48.19 28.65
CA THR A 670 -16.22 -48.31 27.95
C THR A 670 -15.90 -47.09 27.13
N LEU A 671 -16.88 -46.52 26.39
CA LEU A 671 -16.72 -45.29 25.61
C LEU A 671 -16.43 -44.09 26.50
N LEU A 672 -17.14 -43.92 27.59
CA LEU A 672 -16.93 -42.79 28.54
C LEU A 672 -15.56 -42.90 29.22
N SER A 673 -15.12 -44.09 29.64
CA SER A 673 -13.79 -44.30 30.23
C SER A 673 -12.68 -44.05 29.24
N GLY A 674 -12.86 -44.41 27.98
CA GLY A 674 -11.93 -44.12 26.87
C GLY A 674 -11.81 -42.61 26.56
N MET A 675 -12.93 -41.88 26.59
CA MET A 675 -12.96 -40.45 26.43
C MET A 675 -12.30 -39.70 27.59
N GLU A 676 -12.54 -40.13 28.83
CA GLU A 676 -11.88 -39.57 30.01
C GLU A 676 -10.35 -39.77 29.98
N ALA A 677 -9.90 -40.95 29.52
CA ALA A 677 -8.48 -41.25 29.35
C ALA A 677 -7.84 -40.36 28.27
N LEU A 678 -8.52 -40.16 27.14
CA LEU A 678 -8.07 -39.26 26.07
C LEU A 678 -8.04 -37.81 26.52
N LEU A 679 -9.03 -37.32 27.23
CA LEU A 679 -9.07 -35.95 27.76
C LEU A 679 -7.98 -35.75 28.82
N SER A 680 -7.71 -36.75 29.64
CA SER A 680 -6.66 -36.71 30.65
C SER A 680 -5.27 -36.68 30.02
N SER A 681 -5.04 -37.43 28.93
CA SER A 681 -3.75 -37.45 28.18
C SER A 681 -3.49 -36.16 27.40
N ARG A 682 -4.54 -35.37 27.11
CA ARG A 682 -4.46 -34.11 26.33
C ARG A 682 -4.58 -32.85 27.19
N ARG A 683 -4.86 -32.97 28.48
CA ARG A 683 -4.76 -31.82 29.39
C ARG A 683 -3.27 -31.46 29.57
N PRO A 684 -2.87 -30.23 29.34
CA PRO A 684 -1.52 -29.80 29.69
C PRO A 684 -1.36 -30.04 31.21
N GLN A 685 -0.35 -30.84 31.59
CA GLN A 685 0.02 -30.97 32.99
C GLN A 685 0.44 -29.58 33.49
N PRO A 686 -0.09 -29.09 34.61
CA PRO A 686 0.44 -27.90 35.22
C PRO A 686 1.91 -28.25 35.60
N LEU A 687 2.85 -27.49 35.04
CA LEU A 687 4.22 -27.53 35.45
C LEU A 687 4.25 -27.36 36.97
N ALA A 688 4.75 -28.38 37.66
CA ALA A 688 4.90 -28.36 39.11
C ALA A 688 5.91 -27.26 39.50
N THR A 689 5.38 -26.09 39.83
CA THR A 689 6.12 -25.01 40.44
C THR A 689 6.51 -25.42 41.86
N GLY A 690 7.65 -26.05 42.03
CA GLY A 690 8.16 -26.35 43.35
C GLY A 690 9.21 -27.43 43.29
N HIS A 691 10.45 -27.07 42.87
CA HIS A 691 11.70 -27.70 43.32
C HIS A 691 12.97 -27.14 42.62
N PHE A 692 12.94 -25.94 42.06
CA PHE A 692 14.17 -25.36 41.48
C PHE A 692 14.89 -24.31 42.36
N ALA A 693 14.53 -24.22 43.64
CA ALA A 693 15.16 -23.21 44.53
C ALA A 693 16.34 -23.73 45.36
N SER A 694 16.82 -24.96 45.15
CA SER A 694 17.90 -25.53 45.97
C SER A 694 18.81 -26.56 45.30
N SER A 695 18.91 -26.57 43.98
CA SER A 695 19.86 -27.48 43.28
C SER A 695 21.15 -26.73 42.93
N SER A 696 22.33 -27.38 43.21
CA SER A 696 23.63 -26.85 42.87
C SER A 696 23.90 -26.92 41.34
N ASP A 697 24.78 -26.06 40.82
CA ASP A 697 25.14 -26.00 39.39
C ASP A 697 25.60 -27.35 38.81
N GLU A 698 26.16 -28.24 39.64
CA GLU A 698 26.58 -29.59 39.23
C GLU A 698 25.44 -30.56 38.98
N GLU A 699 24.29 -30.41 39.66
CA GLU A 699 23.11 -31.23 39.44
C GLU A 699 22.35 -30.80 38.17
N MET A 700 22.44 -29.54 37.77
CA MET A 700 21.81 -29.01 36.57
C MET A 700 22.56 -29.46 35.29
N PHE A 701 23.90 -29.61 35.34
CA PHE A 701 24.67 -30.11 34.21
C PHE A 701 24.49 -31.62 33.97
N SER A 702 24.22 -32.41 35.00
CA SER A 702 23.96 -33.85 34.83
C SER A 702 22.64 -34.19 34.18
N PHE A 703 21.65 -33.26 34.18
CA PHE A 703 20.35 -33.44 33.53
C PHE A 703 20.40 -33.16 32.04
N ILE A 704 21.32 -32.28 31.59
CA ILE A 704 21.48 -31.92 30.17
C ILE A 704 22.21 -33.05 29.38
N ASP A 705 23.05 -33.84 30.04
CA ASP A 705 23.77 -34.95 29.39
C ASP A 705 22.94 -36.24 29.23
N GLN A 706 21.75 -36.36 29.80
CA GLN A 706 20.91 -37.54 29.68
C GLN A 706 19.91 -37.51 28.53
N ASP A 707 19.71 -36.38 27.87
CA ASP A 707 18.77 -36.24 26.71
C ASP A 707 19.49 -36.35 25.34
N HIS A 708 20.79 -36.69 25.34
CA HIS A 708 21.57 -36.89 24.10
C HIS A 708 22.26 -38.25 24.04
N ALA A 709 21.63 -39.32 24.59
CA ALA A 709 22.09 -40.69 24.39
C ALA A 709 21.01 -41.56 23.74
#